data_ee1ab01cb7d7fe3d81b014794d5eb719
#
_entry.id   ee1ab01cb7d7fe3d81b014794d5eb719
#
_cell.length_a   1.000
_cell.length_b   1.000
_cell.length_c   1.000
_cell.angle_alpha   90.00
_cell.angle_beta   90.00
_cell.angle_gamma   90.00
#
_symmetry.space_group_name_H-M   'P 1'
#
loop_
_entity.id
_entity.type
_entity.pdbx_description
1 polymer ?
#
loop_
_entity_poly.entity_id
_entity_poly.type
_entity_poly.pdbx_seq_one_letter_code
_entity_poly.pdbx_strand_id
1 'polypeptide(L)'
;MAVPVVDPSLNSDSVPVAAQAAPAGPDGAGTGTPRRPRRRPTRADALAIGAYVLLGVLVCLNYWGDVQHRVSSHLPTDHSWFEWLFSHGAYSLRHLENPLFSMRQNAPDGVNMMANTSVLGATLPLAPVTWLFGPQVTYALYLGGALAATAGTSYWMLSRHLVRSRAAAFVGGAFLGFAPGIVHHANGQPNFVSNYLLPVIVARVLRLGEPGRSWRRDGVVLGLLVAYQIFINEEMLLLTALGLLVVVAAYAVQRPRAAWQRVGGFLAALGLGGGLTLLLTAYPIWFQFNGPQSYRGLQGGVFHNWGEDLMAFVTFARDTAAGDEAVEKTIGLTEQNTWFGWPLVLVALVALVLLVRRSLAARIVAVLVVVFTVASIGPVVRFDGAETTVDGPWAYIPDDLPLVEMMMPTRLALVVAAALGVLLALAWDALARTAQAPAPVVPAPRSSAGTTGAAAPPQAAGARTGSTAGPTAGQARARRWLRPVGYAAVALAVLPLVPRPLPAQQIDPPPRFITAGGWRPYVPAGRTLVPVPIPSNVHGLPTLRWSALTGHAFPIPGGYFIGPNADGEGVFGAPNRPTSTLVYSTMDAGTLPPLTDENRRQAVEDLRYWKASVVVLGAHPREAVLRDLMTALLGPARRVDDVWLWDVRPLVG
;
A
#
# COMPACT_ATOMS: atom_id res chain seq x y z
N MET A 1 -42.74 -21.35 -43.99
CA MET A 1 -42.52 -22.44 -44.97
C MET A 1 -41.55 -23.39 -44.32
N ALA A 2 -42.08 -24.37 -43.68
CA ALA A 2 -42.23 -25.76 -44.01
C ALA A 2 -40.90 -26.55 -43.84
N VAL A 3 -40.91 -27.30 -42.75
CA VAL A 3 -40.10 -28.49 -42.42
C VAL A 3 -40.46 -29.60 -43.45
N PRO A 4 -39.63 -30.60 -43.74
CA PRO A 4 -39.90 -31.85 -43.05
C PRO A 4 -38.68 -32.64 -42.52
N VAL A 5 -38.92 -33.24 -41.39
CA VAL A 5 -38.54 -34.47 -40.71
C VAL A 5 -38.49 -35.69 -41.65
N VAL A 6 -37.51 -36.62 -41.48
CA VAL A 6 -37.67 -38.08 -41.45
C VAL A 6 -36.45 -38.76 -40.80
N ASP A 7 -36.67 -39.49 -39.73
CA ASP A 7 -35.99 -40.69 -39.20
C ASP A 7 -36.74 -41.92 -39.75
N PRO A 8 -36.28 -43.20 -39.71
CA PRO A 8 -35.53 -43.93 -38.69
C PRO A 8 -34.66 -45.12 -39.19
N SER A 9 -33.80 -45.57 -38.24
CA SER A 9 -33.46 -47.00 -37.90
C SER A 9 -32.98 -48.02 -38.93
N LEU A 10 -31.88 -48.73 -38.62
CA LEU A 10 -31.81 -50.17 -38.24
C LEU A 10 -30.35 -50.66 -38.11
N ASN A 11 -30.12 -51.28 -36.97
CA ASN A 11 -29.24 -52.38 -36.57
C ASN A 11 -28.24 -53.01 -37.57
N SER A 12 -27.01 -53.28 -37.11
CA SER A 12 -26.53 -54.64 -36.90
C SER A 12 -25.14 -54.72 -36.27
N ASP A 13 -25.01 -55.65 -35.38
CA ASP A 13 -23.84 -56.12 -34.61
C ASP A 13 -22.58 -56.40 -35.42
N SER A 14 -21.38 -56.02 -34.85
CA SER A 14 -20.18 -56.84 -35.08
C SER A 14 -19.16 -56.58 -33.91
N VAL A 15 -18.70 -57.69 -33.37
CA VAL A 15 -17.78 -57.93 -32.25
C VAL A 15 -16.37 -57.38 -32.52
N PRO A 16 -15.61 -56.91 -31.50
CA PRO A 16 -14.30 -56.34 -31.72
C PRO A 16 -13.19 -57.37 -31.83
N VAL A 17 -12.36 -57.21 -32.86
CA VAL A 17 -11.08 -57.93 -33.03
C VAL A 17 -10.01 -57.19 -32.21
N ALA A 18 -9.36 -57.92 -31.31
CA ALA A 18 -8.23 -57.45 -30.53
C ALA A 18 -7.00 -57.10 -31.42
N ALA A 19 -6.60 -55.85 -31.49
CA ALA A 19 -5.34 -55.44 -32.11
C ALA A 19 -4.22 -55.48 -31.06
N GLN A 20 -3.21 -56.29 -31.34
CA GLN A 20 -1.97 -56.45 -30.58
C GLN A 20 -1.21 -55.11 -30.54
N ALA A 21 -0.82 -54.69 -29.34
CA ALA A 21 0.04 -53.56 -29.12
C ALA A 21 1.49 -53.87 -29.54
N ALA A 22 2.07 -53.02 -30.38
CA ALA A 22 3.49 -53.01 -30.68
C ALA A 22 4.29 -52.40 -29.51
N PRO A 23 5.55 -52.82 -29.29
CA PRO A 23 6.35 -52.30 -28.17
C PRO A 23 6.80 -50.84 -28.42
N ALA A 24 6.53 -49.98 -27.46
CA ALA A 24 6.99 -48.60 -27.45
C ALA A 24 8.51 -48.53 -27.25
N GLY A 25 9.20 -47.86 -28.16
CA GLY A 25 10.62 -47.54 -28.06
C GLY A 25 10.92 -46.52 -26.93
N PRO A 26 12.15 -46.50 -26.43
CA PRO A 26 12.55 -45.61 -25.36
C PRO A 26 12.99 -44.25 -25.91
N ASP A 27 12.07 -43.31 -26.06
CA ASP A 27 12.43 -41.94 -26.39
C ASP A 27 11.64 -40.91 -25.60
N GLY A 28 12.37 -40.03 -24.92
CA GLY A 28 11.86 -38.74 -24.48
C GLY A 28 11.40 -38.66 -23.03
N ALA A 29 12.29 -38.91 -22.07
CA ALA A 29 12.12 -38.37 -20.72
C ALA A 29 12.23 -36.83 -20.75
N GLY A 30 11.13 -36.20 -21.09
CA GLY A 30 10.97 -34.74 -20.95
C GLY A 30 11.11 -34.37 -19.47
N THR A 31 12.18 -33.64 -19.14
CA THR A 31 12.45 -33.03 -17.83
C THR A 31 11.49 -31.89 -17.55
N GLY A 32 10.21 -32.13 -17.67
CA GLY A 32 9.17 -31.21 -17.23
C GLY A 32 9.10 -31.23 -15.73
N THR A 33 9.53 -30.13 -15.09
CA THR A 33 9.28 -29.92 -13.67
C THR A 33 7.80 -30.16 -13.36
N PRO A 34 7.45 -31.04 -12.40
CA PRO A 34 6.06 -31.39 -12.13
C PRO A 34 5.30 -30.11 -11.75
N ARG A 35 4.27 -29.78 -12.53
CA ARG A 35 3.35 -28.69 -12.20
C ARG A 35 2.76 -28.98 -10.82
N ARG A 36 2.99 -28.08 -9.85
CA ARG A 36 2.34 -28.19 -8.54
C ARG A 36 0.84 -28.29 -8.76
N PRO A 37 0.15 -29.32 -8.20
CA PRO A 37 -1.29 -29.47 -8.36
C PRO A 37 -2.00 -28.21 -7.82
N ARG A 38 -3.07 -27.76 -8.49
CA ARG A 38 -3.89 -26.65 -8.00
C ARG A 38 -4.45 -27.03 -6.64
N ARG A 39 -3.93 -26.43 -5.58
CA ARG A 39 -4.43 -26.64 -4.21
C ARG A 39 -5.84 -26.08 -4.12
N ARG A 40 -6.80 -26.90 -3.74
CA ARG A 40 -8.16 -26.45 -3.41
C ARG A 40 -8.12 -25.62 -2.11
N PRO A 41 -8.98 -24.58 -1.98
CA PRO A 41 -9.15 -23.87 -0.71
C PRO A 41 -9.49 -24.86 0.41
N THR A 42 -8.96 -24.62 1.60
CA THR A 42 -9.17 -25.47 2.77
C THR A 42 -9.65 -24.63 3.94
N ARG A 43 -10.11 -25.29 5.02
CA ARG A 43 -10.46 -24.60 6.28
C ARG A 43 -9.28 -23.75 6.82
N ALA A 44 -8.04 -24.20 6.66
CA ALA A 44 -6.86 -23.45 7.08
C ALA A 44 -6.69 -22.14 6.29
N ASP A 45 -7.03 -22.13 5.00
CA ASP A 45 -6.99 -20.91 4.19
C ASP A 45 -8.07 -19.92 4.66
N ALA A 46 -9.28 -20.40 4.98
CA ALA A 46 -10.36 -19.57 5.53
C ALA A 46 -10.01 -18.99 6.92
N LEU A 47 -9.41 -19.81 7.79
CA LEU A 47 -8.93 -19.35 9.11
C LEU A 47 -7.84 -18.28 8.99
N ALA A 48 -6.91 -18.43 8.03
CA ALA A 48 -5.89 -17.42 7.78
C ALA A 48 -6.51 -16.07 7.35
N ILE A 49 -7.44 -16.10 6.41
CA ILE A 49 -8.15 -14.88 5.97
C ILE A 49 -8.98 -14.28 7.11
N GLY A 50 -9.70 -15.10 7.89
CA GLY A 50 -10.45 -14.65 9.06
C GLY A 50 -9.56 -13.97 10.09
N ALA A 51 -8.36 -14.52 10.35
CA ALA A 51 -7.39 -13.89 11.27
C ALA A 51 -6.91 -12.52 10.73
N TYR A 52 -6.67 -12.38 9.43
CA TYR A 52 -6.29 -11.08 8.85
C TYR A 52 -7.41 -10.06 8.93
N VAL A 53 -8.66 -10.47 8.71
CA VAL A 53 -9.81 -9.60 8.88
C VAL A 53 -9.93 -9.13 10.34
N LEU A 54 -9.76 -10.04 11.30
CA LEU A 54 -9.76 -9.69 12.73
C LEU A 54 -8.64 -8.72 13.09
N LEU A 55 -7.43 -8.90 12.54
CA LEU A 55 -6.34 -7.94 12.72
C LEU A 55 -6.65 -6.58 12.10
N GLY A 56 -7.25 -6.53 10.91
CA GLY A 56 -7.70 -5.28 10.29
C GLY A 56 -8.75 -4.55 11.13
N VAL A 57 -9.71 -5.30 11.71
CA VAL A 57 -10.70 -4.74 12.64
C VAL A 57 -10.01 -4.23 13.92
N LEU A 58 -9.06 -4.98 14.48
CA LEU A 58 -8.30 -4.58 15.66
C LEU A 58 -7.55 -3.27 15.43
N VAL A 59 -6.85 -3.14 14.29
CA VAL A 59 -6.12 -1.92 13.93
C VAL A 59 -7.06 -0.71 13.89
N CYS A 60 -8.27 -0.86 13.36
CA CYS A 60 -9.26 0.21 13.24
C CYS A 60 -10.19 0.35 14.46
N LEU A 61 -9.94 -0.38 15.56
CA LEU A 61 -10.90 -0.51 16.68
C LEU A 61 -11.30 0.84 17.29
N ASN A 62 -10.34 1.76 17.44
CA ASN A 62 -10.61 3.07 18.00
C ASN A 62 -11.50 3.94 17.10
N TYR A 63 -11.40 3.78 15.76
CA TYR A 63 -12.29 4.49 14.83
C TYR A 63 -13.71 3.95 14.93
N TRP A 64 -13.90 2.62 15.05
CA TRP A 64 -15.22 2.01 15.21
C TRP A 64 -15.95 2.41 16.49
N GLY A 65 -15.23 2.84 17.53
CA GLY A 65 -15.85 3.29 18.78
C GLY A 65 -16.75 4.53 18.63
N ASP A 66 -16.42 5.42 17.69
CA ASP A 66 -17.22 6.59 17.29
C ASP A 66 -16.78 7.05 15.91
N VAL A 67 -17.19 6.30 14.88
CA VAL A 67 -16.74 6.48 13.51
C VAL A 67 -17.09 7.86 12.91
N GLN A 68 -18.09 8.53 13.45
CA GLN A 68 -18.53 9.84 12.97
C GLN A 68 -17.66 10.99 13.48
N HIS A 69 -17.05 10.85 14.68
CA HIS A 69 -16.36 11.96 15.35
C HIS A 69 -14.89 11.63 15.68
N ARG A 70 -14.37 10.50 15.23
CA ARG A 70 -12.96 10.12 15.44
C ARG A 70 -12.18 10.17 14.15
N VAL A 71 -10.98 10.75 14.24
CA VAL A 71 -9.97 10.76 13.18
C VAL A 71 -8.64 10.29 13.76
N SER A 72 -7.66 10.00 12.90
CA SER A 72 -6.30 9.72 13.33
C SER A 72 -5.78 10.87 14.20
N SER A 73 -5.15 10.55 15.33
CA SER A 73 -4.47 11.55 16.15
C SER A 73 -3.11 11.94 15.59
N HIS A 74 -2.47 11.07 14.81
CA HIS A 74 -1.16 11.37 14.20
C HIS A 74 -1.31 12.21 12.92
N LEU A 75 -2.25 11.87 12.03
CA LEU A 75 -2.46 12.51 10.74
C LEU A 75 -3.95 12.84 10.53
N PRO A 76 -4.50 13.77 11.32
CA PRO A 76 -5.92 14.11 11.21
C PRO A 76 -6.26 14.76 9.86
N THR A 77 -5.32 15.49 9.27
CA THR A 77 -5.49 16.16 7.98
C THR A 77 -5.60 15.15 6.85
N ASP A 78 -4.65 14.20 6.77
CA ASP A 78 -4.68 13.12 5.78
C ASP A 78 -5.93 12.26 5.92
N HIS A 79 -6.31 11.89 7.16
CA HIS A 79 -7.53 11.14 7.42
C HIS A 79 -8.77 11.86 6.85
N SER A 80 -8.91 13.16 7.15
CA SER A 80 -10.05 13.97 6.68
C SER A 80 -10.02 14.18 5.16
N TRP A 81 -8.82 14.23 4.56
CA TRP A 81 -8.65 14.24 3.12
C TRP A 81 -9.20 12.96 2.47
N PHE A 82 -8.90 11.79 3.01
CA PHE A 82 -9.43 10.54 2.46
C PHE A 82 -10.94 10.39 2.68
N GLU A 83 -11.51 10.87 3.79
CA GLU A 83 -12.97 10.97 3.93
C GLU A 83 -13.57 11.86 2.82
N TRP A 84 -12.92 13.00 2.55
CA TRP A 84 -13.31 13.89 1.47
C TRP A 84 -13.22 13.21 0.09
N LEU A 85 -12.18 12.42 -0.16
CA LEU A 85 -11.99 11.66 -1.41
C LEU A 85 -13.09 10.60 -1.62
N PHE A 86 -13.48 9.86 -0.57
CA PHE A 86 -14.61 8.93 -0.68
C PHE A 86 -15.91 9.64 -1.01
N SER A 87 -16.14 10.81 -0.42
CA SER A 87 -17.28 11.65 -0.76
C SER A 87 -17.19 12.18 -2.20
N HIS A 88 -15.99 12.57 -2.68
CA HIS A 88 -15.77 13.02 -4.05
C HIS A 88 -16.05 11.93 -5.09
N GLY A 89 -15.55 10.71 -4.88
CA GLY A 89 -15.84 9.59 -5.77
C GLY A 89 -17.34 9.27 -5.85
N ALA A 90 -18.02 9.29 -4.71
CA ALA A 90 -19.46 9.08 -4.62
C ALA A 90 -20.26 10.21 -5.31
N TYR A 91 -19.83 11.46 -5.11
CA TYR A 91 -20.41 12.64 -5.73
C TYR A 91 -20.26 12.61 -7.26
N SER A 92 -19.02 12.40 -7.74
CA SER A 92 -18.71 12.38 -9.18
C SER A 92 -19.52 11.31 -9.92
N LEU A 93 -19.65 10.11 -9.32
CA LEU A 93 -20.43 9.03 -9.91
C LEU A 93 -21.94 9.34 -9.94
N ARG A 94 -22.48 9.97 -8.87
CA ARG A 94 -23.87 10.32 -8.76
C ARG A 94 -24.30 11.41 -9.75
N HIS A 95 -23.42 12.39 -10.00
CA HIS A 95 -23.70 13.55 -10.84
C HIS A 95 -23.11 13.42 -12.25
N LEU A 96 -22.42 12.30 -12.54
CA LEU A 96 -21.70 12.05 -13.80
C LEU A 96 -20.70 13.17 -14.13
N GLU A 97 -20.09 13.75 -13.09
CA GLU A 97 -19.00 14.72 -13.22
C GLU A 97 -17.66 14.00 -13.42
N ASN A 98 -16.69 14.68 -14.04
CA ASN A 98 -15.35 14.13 -14.25
C ASN A 98 -14.64 13.90 -12.91
N PRO A 99 -14.32 12.65 -12.50
CA PRO A 99 -13.68 12.38 -11.23
C PRO A 99 -12.20 12.81 -11.17
N LEU A 100 -11.60 13.17 -12.31
CA LEU A 100 -10.20 13.60 -12.38
C LEU A 100 -10.00 15.06 -11.95
N PHE A 101 -11.09 15.82 -11.77
CA PHE A 101 -11.06 17.22 -11.38
C PHE A 101 -12.20 17.55 -10.42
N SER A 102 -11.94 18.42 -9.44
CA SER A 102 -12.97 18.83 -8.49
C SER A 102 -13.01 20.34 -8.31
N MET A 103 -14.22 20.90 -8.43
CA MET A 103 -14.51 22.30 -8.08
C MET A 103 -15.00 22.45 -6.64
N ARG A 104 -15.01 21.38 -5.85
CA ARG A 104 -15.59 21.37 -4.49
C ARG A 104 -14.62 21.84 -3.41
N GLN A 105 -13.32 21.83 -3.72
CA GLN A 105 -12.26 22.53 -3.00
C GLN A 105 -11.58 23.54 -3.92
N ASN A 106 -10.82 24.48 -3.32
CA ASN A 106 -10.07 25.48 -4.05
C ASN A 106 -10.93 26.28 -5.05
N ALA A 107 -12.20 26.49 -4.73
CA ALA A 107 -13.04 27.28 -5.63
C ALA A 107 -12.56 28.75 -5.67
N PRO A 108 -12.46 29.36 -6.89
CA PRO A 108 -12.97 28.90 -8.17
C PRO A 108 -11.99 28.09 -9.05
N ASP A 109 -10.76 27.84 -8.62
CA ASP A 109 -9.71 27.25 -9.47
C ASP A 109 -9.83 25.71 -9.57
N GLY A 110 -10.33 25.09 -8.50
CA GLY A 110 -10.50 23.63 -8.42
C GLY A 110 -9.20 22.90 -8.09
N VAL A 111 -9.27 21.57 -8.13
CA VAL A 111 -8.16 20.65 -7.80
C VAL A 111 -8.03 19.56 -8.85
N ASN A 112 -6.83 19.36 -9.36
CA ASN A 112 -6.47 18.24 -10.23
C ASN A 112 -6.32 16.97 -9.37
N MET A 113 -7.30 16.07 -9.47
CA MET A 113 -7.33 14.86 -8.66
C MET A 113 -6.28 13.82 -9.10
N MET A 114 -5.83 13.85 -10.36
CA MET A 114 -4.74 12.99 -10.82
C MET A 114 -3.36 13.48 -10.38
N ALA A 115 -3.17 14.79 -10.23
CA ALA A 115 -1.94 15.36 -9.66
C ALA A 115 -1.89 15.25 -8.12
N ASN A 116 -2.92 14.66 -7.52
CA ASN A 116 -3.06 14.40 -6.09
C ASN A 116 -3.35 12.92 -5.84
N THR A 117 -3.21 12.46 -4.59
CA THR A 117 -3.51 11.08 -4.20
C THR A 117 -5.02 10.85 -4.16
N SER A 118 -5.65 10.62 -5.31
CA SER A 118 -7.11 10.57 -5.44
C SER A 118 -7.74 9.21 -5.12
N VAL A 119 -6.96 8.13 -5.16
CA VAL A 119 -7.40 6.74 -4.88
C VAL A 119 -8.70 6.37 -5.62
N LEU A 120 -8.84 6.81 -6.88
CA LEU A 120 -10.07 6.58 -7.68
C LEU A 120 -10.39 5.09 -7.84
N GLY A 121 -9.37 4.21 -7.83
CA GLY A 121 -9.56 2.76 -7.83
C GLY A 121 -10.27 2.22 -6.58
N ALA A 122 -10.40 3.00 -5.52
CA ALA A 122 -11.17 2.65 -4.33
C ALA A 122 -12.42 3.52 -4.18
N THR A 123 -12.31 4.84 -4.38
CA THR A 123 -13.40 5.78 -4.11
C THR A 123 -14.60 5.57 -5.04
N LEU A 124 -14.37 5.26 -6.33
CA LEU A 124 -15.46 4.98 -7.28
C LEU A 124 -16.16 3.64 -7.00
N PRO A 125 -15.46 2.49 -6.84
CA PRO A 125 -16.12 1.22 -6.52
C PRO A 125 -16.83 1.22 -5.16
N LEU A 126 -16.35 1.99 -4.18
CA LEU A 126 -16.95 2.09 -2.85
C LEU A 126 -18.00 3.22 -2.74
N ALA A 127 -18.32 3.93 -3.82
CA ALA A 127 -19.37 4.94 -3.84
C ALA A 127 -20.72 4.44 -3.28
N PRO A 128 -21.21 3.22 -3.58
CA PRO A 128 -22.43 2.70 -2.97
C PRO A 128 -22.36 2.59 -1.44
N VAL A 129 -21.19 2.24 -0.88
CA VAL A 129 -20.98 2.19 0.58
C VAL A 129 -21.03 3.61 1.16
N THR A 130 -20.39 4.57 0.48
CA THR A 130 -20.40 5.98 0.88
C THR A 130 -21.81 6.58 0.85
N TRP A 131 -22.63 6.24 -0.14
CA TRP A 131 -24.03 6.70 -0.22
C TRP A 131 -24.89 6.15 0.92
N LEU A 132 -24.65 4.91 1.34
CA LEU A 132 -25.45 4.24 2.36
C LEU A 132 -25.00 4.57 3.80
N PHE A 133 -23.69 4.69 4.03
CA PHE A 133 -23.12 4.74 5.36
C PHE A 133 -22.25 5.97 5.64
N GLY A 134 -22.01 6.81 4.63
CA GLY A 134 -21.15 7.98 4.73
C GLY A 134 -19.66 7.68 4.49
N PRO A 135 -18.86 8.75 4.27
CA PRO A 135 -17.44 8.61 3.95
C PRO A 135 -16.61 8.08 5.13
N GLN A 136 -17.01 8.35 6.38
CA GLN A 136 -16.30 7.89 7.59
C GLN A 136 -16.32 6.37 7.71
N VAL A 137 -17.51 5.77 7.57
CA VAL A 137 -17.68 4.31 7.58
C VAL A 137 -16.94 3.68 6.41
N THR A 138 -17.02 4.31 5.23
CA THR A 138 -16.30 3.84 4.04
C THR A 138 -14.80 3.84 4.25
N TYR A 139 -14.25 4.92 4.84
CA TYR A 139 -12.83 5.02 5.18
C TYR A 139 -12.39 3.90 6.13
N ALA A 140 -13.08 3.71 7.25
CA ALA A 140 -12.73 2.68 8.25
C ALA A 140 -12.83 1.26 7.68
N LEU A 141 -13.86 0.97 6.86
CA LEU A 141 -14.01 -0.30 6.14
C LEU A 141 -12.88 -0.52 5.12
N TYR A 142 -12.56 0.52 4.36
CA TYR A 142 -11.50 0.45 3.36
C TYR A 142 -10.14 0.21 4.00
N LEU A 143 -9.79 0.95 5.06
CA LEU A 143 -8.52 0.85 5.75
C LEU A 143 -8.29 -0.57 6.29
N GLY A 144 -9.21 -1.06 7.13
CA GLY A 144 -9.10 -2.42 7.70
C GLY A 144 -9.18 -3.52 6.65
N GLY A 145 -10.04 -3.33 5.64
CA GLY A 145 -10.19 -4.24 4.50
C GLY A 145 -8.95 -4.30 3.62
N ALA A 146 -8.28 -3.19 3.36
CA ALA A 146 -7.05 -3.12 2.56
C ALA A 146 -5.88 -3.81 3.24
N LEU A 147 -5.69 -3.62 4.56
CA LEU A 147 -4.71 -4.36 5.36
C LEU A 147 -4.94 -5.87 5.27
N ALA A 148 -6.17 -6.31 5.53
CA ALA A 148 -6.54 -7.73 5.47
C ALA A 148 -6.39 -8.32 4.07
N ALA A 149 -6.79 -7.58 3.02
CA ALA A 149 -6.68 -8.00 1.63
C ALA A 149 -5.21 -8.10 1.19
N THR A 150 -4.36 -7.17 1.61
CA THR A 150 -2.90 -7.20 1.35
C THR A 150 -2.26 -8.44 1.99
N ALA A 151 -2.58 -8.73 3.26
CA ALA A 151 -2.13 -9.96 3.93
C ALA A 151 -2.65 -11.21 3.22
N GLY A 152 -3.94 -11.21 2.83
CA GLY A 152 -4.59 -12.33 2.15
C GLY A 152 -4.01 -12.65 0.78
N THR A 153 -3.77 -11.65 -0.06
CA THR A 153 -3.15 -11.83 -1.38
C THR A 153 -1.67 -12.20 -1.27
N SER A 154 -0.97 -11.68 -0.27
CA SER A 154 0.40 -12.09 0.08
C SER A 154 0.45 -13.56 0.52
N TYR A 155 -0.46 -13.98 1.40
CA TYR A 155 -0.63 -15.38 1.78
C TYR A 155 -0.89 -16.27 0.56
N TRP A 156 -1.80 -15.83 -0.32
CA TRP A 156 -2.10 -16.55 -1.57
C TRP A 156 -0.84 -16.69 -2.43
N MET A 157 -0.11 -15.60 -2.66
CA MET A 157 1.14 -15.62 -3.44
C MET A 157 2.17 -16.57 -2.82
N LEU A 158 2.45 -16.45 -1.54
CA LEU A 158 3.44 -17.26 -0.83
C LEU A 158 3.06 -18.74 -0.84
N SER A 159 1.82 -19.09 -0.48
CA SER A 159 1.35 -20.48 -0.38
C SER A 159 1.27 -21.19 -1.73
N ARG A 160 1.05 -20.46 -2.83
CA ARG A 160 0.92 -21.03 -4.18
C ARG A 160 2.25 -21.10 -4.92
N HIS A 161 3.16 -20.16 -4.67
CA HIS A 161 4.33 -20.00 -5.53
C HIS A 161 5.66 -20.20 -4.82
N LEU A 162 5.75 -19.93 -3.51
CA LEU A 162 7.06 -19.85 -2.86
C LEU A 162 7.28 -20.92 -1.77
N VAL A 163 6.34 -21.08 -0.84
CA VAL A 163 6.49 -21.98 0.32
C VAL A 163 5.53 -23.19 0.26
N ARG A 164 5.85 -24.27 0.99
CA ARG A 164 5.02 -25.46 1.08
C ARG A 164 4.08 -25.45 2.29
N SER A 165 4.56 -24.89 3.40
CA SER A 165 3.82 -24.78 4.65
C SER A 165 2.80 -23.63 4.59
N ARG A 166 1.53 -23.89 4.92
CA ARG A 166 0.51 -22.85 5.06
C ARG A 166 0.80 -21.92 6.23
N ALA A 167 1.34 -22.47 7.33
CA ALA A 167 1.76 -21.64 8.47
C ALA A 167 2.89 -20.67 8.08
N ALA A 168 3.85 -21.12 7.25
CA ALA A 168 4.88 -20.24 6.70
C ALA A 168 4.27 -19.11 5.85
N ALA A 169 3.31 -19.43 4.99
CA ALA A 169 2.60 -18.45 4.19
C ALA A 169 1.77 -17.49 5.06
N PHE A 170 1.17 -17.99 6.15
CA PHE A 170 0.42 -17.18 7.10
C PHE A 170 1.32 -16.16 7.80
N VAL A 171 2.46 -16.58 8.36
CA VAL A 171 3.40 -15.67 9.03
C VAL A 171 3.92 -14.60 8.06
N GLY A 172 4.35 -15.02 6.85
CA GLY A 172 4.82 -14.05 5.85
C GLY A 172 3.72 -13.12 5.35
N GLY A 173 2.51 -13.64 5.13
CA GLY A 173 1.35 -12.83 4.72
C GLY A 173 0.91 -11.84 5.79
N ALA A 174 0.90 -12.25 7.07
CA ALA A 174 0.64 -11.36 8.19
C ALA A 174 1.64 -10.20 8.22
N PHE A 175 2.93 -10.52 8.12
CA PHE A 175 3.96 -9.47 8.13
C PHE A 175 3.85 -8.54 6.90
N LEU A 176 3.59 -9.07 5.70
CA LEU A 176 3.43 -8.27 4.49
C LEU A 176 2.22 -7.32 4.54
N GLY A 177 1.15 -7.68 5.24
CA GLY A 177 -0.03 -6.84 5.39
C GLY A 177 -0.01 -5.94 6.62
N PHE A 178 0.74 -6.30 7.65
CA PHE A 178 0.75 -5.62 8.95
C PHE A 178 2.18 -5.31 9.45
N ALA A 179 3.16 -5.16 8.54
CA ALA A 179 4.50 -4.70 8.89
C ALA A 179 4.43 -3.32 9.59
N PRO A 180 5.37 -3.01 10.50
CA PRO A 180 5.34 -1.76 11.25
C PRO A 180 5.14 -0.52 10.38
N GLY A 181 5.89 -0.35 9.28
CA GLY A 181 5.73 0.76 8.36
C GLY A 181 4.35 0.80 7.69
N ILE A 182 3.76 -0.35 7.34
CA ILE A 182 2.41 -0.42 6.76
C ILE A 182 1.35 0.01 7.78
N VAL A 183 1.47 -0.42 9.04
CA VAL A 183 0.55 -0.03 10.12
C VAL A 183 0.71 1.45 10.46
N HIS A 184 1.94 1.97 10.41
CA HIS A 184 2.20 3.38 10.64
C HIS A 184 1.50 4.26 9.60
N HIS A 185 1.60 3.92 8.31
CA HIS A 185 0.85 4.61 7.24
C HIS A 185 -0.68 4.48 7.39
N ALA A 186 -1.18 3.46 8.08
CA ALA A 186 -2.62 3.36 8.34
C ALA A 186 -3.17 4.50 9.23
N ASN A 187 -2.32 5.31 9.85
CA ASN A 187 -2.71 6.49 10.64
C ASN A 187 -3.27 7.67 9.81
N GLY A 188 -3.54 7.51 8.55
CA GLY A 188 -4.13 8.56 7.73
C GLY A 188 -3.93 8.35 6.23
N GLN A 189 -3.07 7.42 5.83
CA GLN A 189 -2.65 7.21 4.45
C GLN A 189 -3.07 5.82 3.93
N PRO A 190 -4.36 5.55 3.74
CA PRO A 190 -4.88 4.25 3.32
C PRO A 190 -4.38 3.81 1.93
N ASN A 191 -3.88 4.72 1.09
CA ASN A 191 -3.24 4.42 -0.17
C ASN A 191 -1.96 3.58 -0.01
N PHE A 192 -1.15 3.82 1.04
CA PHE A 192 0.07 3.03 1.32
C PHE A 192 -0.23 1.64 1.90
N VAL A 193 -1.40 1.43 2.49
CA VAL A 193 -1.79 0.10 2.99
C VAL A 193 -2.55 -0.73 1.96
N SER A 194 -2.99 -0.09 0.86
CA SER A 194 -3.81 -0.72 -0.19
C SER A 194 -2.99 -1.50 -1.21
N ASN A 195 -2.14 -2.39 -0.71
CA ASN A 195 -1.17 -3.14 -1.50
C ASN A 195 -1.69 -4.50 -2.00
N TYR A 196 -3.01 -4.75 -1.94
CA TYR A 196 -3.61 -6.05 -2.22
C TYR A 196 -3.45 -6.54 -3.67
N LEU A 197 -3.19 -5.68 -4.64
CA LEU A 197 -2.88 -6.08 -6.02
C LEU A 197 -1.40 -6.41 -6.23
N LEU A 198 -0.50 -5.81 -5.46
CA LEU A 198 0.95 -5.94 -5.65
C LEU A 198 1.44 -7.39 -5.56
N PRO A 199 1.03 -8.23 -4.58
CA PRO A 199 1.42 -9.64 -4.56
C PRO A 199 0.92 -10.42 -5.79
N VAL A 200 -0.22 -10.02 -6.36
CA VAL A 200 -0.76 -10.63 -7.59
C VAL A 200 0.08 -10.21 -8.79
N ILE A 201 0.46 -8.93 -8.90
CA ILE A 201 1.36 -8.40 -9.93
C ILE A 201 2.73 -9.09 -9.84
N VAL A 202 3.32 -9.16 -8.65
CA VAL A 202 4.60 -9.86 -8.40
C VAL A 202 4.52 -11.32 -8.85
N ALA A 203 3.48 -12.05 -8.43
CA ALA A 203 3.28 -13.45 -8.82
C ALA A 203 3.12 -13.61 -10.34
N ARG A 204 2.55 -12.62 -11.04
CA ARG A 204 2.45 -12.63 -12.51
C ARG A 204 3.81 -12.40 -13.15
N VAL A 205 4.50 -11.34 -12.77
CA VAL A 205 5.80 -10.98 -13.35
C VAL A 205 6.81 -12.10 -13.20
N LEU A 206 6.91 -12.71 -12.01
CA LEU A 206 7.83 -13.83 -11.76
C LEU A 206 7.57 -15.07 -12.61
N ARG A 207 6.40 -15.16 -13.24
CA ARG A 207 5.99 -16.29 -14.07
C ARG A 207 5.88 -15.97 -15.55
N LEU A 208 6.19 -14.74 -15.97
CA LEU A 208 6.24 -14.40 -17.38
C LEU A 208 7.32 -15.21 -18.10
N GLY A 209 7.01 -15.63 -19.31
CA GLY A 209 7.94 -16.45 -20.12
C GLY A 209 8.16 -17.88 -19.63
N GLU A 210 7.39 -18.38 -18.62
CA GLU A 210 7.43 -19.80 -18.25
C GLU A 210 6.95 -20.67 -19.42
N PRO A 211 7.61 -21.81 -19.72
CA PRO A 211 7.18 -22.73 -20.78
C PRO A 211 5.72 -23.18 -20.62
N GLY A 212 4.98 -23.18 -21.70
CA GLY A 212 3.57 -23.59 -21.73
C GLY A 212 2.58 -22.56 -21.15
N ARG A 213 3.02 -21.31 -20.93
CA ARG A 213 2.14 -20.18 -20.61
C ARG A 213 1.92 -19.30 -21.83
N SER A 214 0.71 -18.74 -21.93
CA SER A 214 0.38 -17.77 -22.98
C SER A 214 0.87 -16.37 -22.58
N TRP A 215 1.89 -15.84 -23.25
CA TRP A 215 2.38 -14.50 -23.04
C TRP A 215 1.31 -13.41 -23.27
N ARG A 216 0.39 -13.67 -24.24
CA ARG A 216 -0.72 -12.73 -24.52
C ARG A 216 -1.66 -12.61 -23.33
N ARG A 217 -2.12 -13.75 -22.79
CA ARG A 217 -3.00 -13.77 -21.61
C ARG A 217 -2.31 -13.14 -20.39
N ASP A 218 -1.04 -13.49 -20.15
CA ASP A 218 -0.29 -12.97 -19.01
C ASP A 218 -0.03 -11.47 -19.17
N GLY A 219 0.27 -10.98 -20.38
CA GLY A 219 0.42 -9.55 -20.68
C GLY A 219 -0.88 -8.77 -20.48
N VAL A 220 -2.01 -9.26 -21.02
CA VAL A 220 -3.31 -8.59 -20.82
C VAL A 220 -3.68 -8.50 -19.34
N VAL A 221 -3.55 -9.60 -18.59
CA VAL A 221 -3.87 -9.59 -17.16
C VAL A 221 -2.93 -8.66 -16.39
N LEU A 222 -1.64 -8.65 -16.72
CA LEU A 222 -0.68 -7.74 -16.11
C LEU A 222 -1.05 -6.28 -16.40
N GLY A 223 -1.36 -5.94 -17.66
CA GLY A 223 -1.74 -4.59 -18.05
C GLY A 223 -2.98 -4.08 -17.32
N LEU A 224 -4.01 -4.92 -17.18
CA LEU A 224 -5.21 -4.56 -16.40
C LEU A 224 -4.92 -4.35 -14.92
N LEU A 225 -4.09 -5.20 -14.31
CA LEU A 225 -3.72 -5.07 -12.89
C LEU A 225 -2.89 -3.81 -12.64
N VAL A 226 -1.94 -3.51 -13.51
CA VAL A 226 -1.08 -2.32 -13.40
C VAL A 226 -1.90 -1.06 -13.65
N ALA A 227 -2.76 -1.03 -14.68
CA ALA A 227 -3.65 0.09 -14.95
C ALA A 227 -4.57 0.39 -13.75
N TYR A 228 -5.12 -0.64 -13.12
CA TYR A 228 -5.96 -0.45 -11.92
C TYR A 228 -5.14 0.03 -10.71
N GLN A 229 -3.91 -0.49 -10.52
CA GLN A 229 -3.03 -0.09 -9.42
C GLN A 229 -2.62 1.39 -9.50
N ILE A 230 -2.47 1.96 -10.70
CA ILE A 230 -2.21 3.39 -10.90
C ILE A 230 -3.29 4.24 -10.21
N PHE A 231 -4.57 3.84 -10.29
CA PHE A 231 -5.67 4.54 -9.61
C PHE A 231 -5.78 4.24 -8.11
N ILE A 232 -4.89 3.42 -7.54
CA ILE A 232 -4.82 3.18 -6.09
C ILE A 232 -3.62 3.93 -5.50
N ASN A 233 -2.42 3.64 -5.99
CA ASN A 233 -1.17 4.27 -5.56
C ASN A 233 -0.06 3.99 -6.60
N GLU A 234 0.38 5.05 -7.28
CA GLU A 234 1.44 5.00 -8.28
C GLU A 234 2.81 4.77 -7.64
N GLU A 235 3.07 5.36 -6.48
CA GLU A 235 4.34 5.25 -5.79
C GLU A 235 4.61 3.82 -5.32
N MET A 236 3.62 3.15 -4.72
CA MET A 236 3.75 1.74 -4.33
C MET A 236 3.93 0.81 -5.53
N LEU A 237 3.36 1.18 -6.70
CA LEU A 237 3.62 0.47 -7.96
C LEU A 237 5.06 0.68 -8.42
N LEU A 238 5.59 1.91 -8.34
CA LEU A 238 6.98 2.23 -8.68
C LEU A 238 7.95 1.47 -7.77
N LEU A 239 7.76 1.49 -6.45
CA LEU A 239 8.58 0.73 -5.50
C LEU A 239 8.56 -0.77 -5.81
N THR A 240 7.39 -1.31 -6.17
CA THR A 240 7.24 -2.71 -6.58
C THR A 240 7.98 -2.99 -7.90
N ALA A 241 7.93 -2.07 -8.86
CA ALA A 241 8.63 -2.21 -10.14
C ALA A 241 10.15 -2.19 -9.96
N LEU A 242 10.68 -1.28 -9.12
CA LEU A 242 12.09 -1.22 -8.75
C LEU A 242 12.54 -2.50 -8.04
N GLY A 243 11.75 -2.98 -7.08
CA GLY A 243 11.99 -4.26 -6.42
C GLY A 243 12.01 -5.44 -7.40
N LEU A 244 11.06 -5.49 -8.34
CA LEU A 244 11.01 -6.53 -9.38
C LEU A 244 12.19 -6.43 -10.36
N LEU A 245 12.65 -5.22 -10.69
CA LEU A 245 13.85 -5.02 -11.50
C LEU A 245 15.06 -5.69 -10.85
N VAL A 246 15.28 -5.45 -9.55
CA VAL A 246 16.37 -6.08 -8.80
C VAL A 246 16.18 -7.61 -8.71
N VAL A 247 14.95 -8.10 -8.50
CA VAL A 247 14.65 -9.55 -8.49
C VAL A 247 14.99 -10.20 -9.82
N VAL A 248 14.55 -9.60 -10.94
CA VAL A 248 14.79 -10.14 -12.29
C VAL A 248 16.28 -10.10 -12.63
N ALA A 249 16.96 -9.00 -12.31
CA ALA A 249 18.40 -8.88 -12.51
C ALA A 249 19.19 -9.92 -11.68
N ALA A 250 18.88 -10.03 -10.38
CA ALA A 250 19.53 -11.02 -9.51
C ALA A 250 19.23 -12.46 -9.96
N TYR A 251 18.03 -12.75 -10.47
CA TYR A 251 17.70 -14.04 -11.07
C TYR A 251 18.50 -14.29 -12.35
N ALA A 252 18.58 -13.31 -13.25
CA ALA A 252 19.30 -13.43 -14.51
C ALA A 252 20.80 -13.70 -14.29
N VAL A 253 21.43 -12.97 -13.37
CA VAL A 253 22.84 -13.19 -12.98
C VAL A 253 23.06 -14.59 -12.42
N GLN A 254 22.17 -15.08 -11.56
CA GLN A 254 22.34 -16.39 -10.90
C GLN A 254 21.89 -17.58 -11.77
N ARG A 255 21.06 -17.36 -12.79
CA ARG A 255 20.48 -18.40 -13.68
C ARG A 255 20.44 -17.91 -15.15
N PRO A 256 21.60 -17.52 -15.76
CA PRO A 256 21.60 -16.83 -17.04
C PRO A 256 20.97 -17.66 -18.18
N ARG A 257 21.23 -18.96 -18.24
CA ARG A 257 20.65 -19.84 -19.26
C ARG A 257 19.12 -19.91 -19.14
N ALA A 258 18.60 -20.05 -17.93
CA ALA A 258 17.17 -20.12 -17.68
C ALA A 258 16.46 -18.75 -17.92
N ALA A 259 17.12 -17.65 -17.63
CA ALA A 259 16.65 -16.31 -17.93
C ALA A 259 16.56 -16.10 -19.44
N TRP A 260 17.62 -16.45 -20.17
CA TRP A 260 17.65 -16.33 -21.63
C TRP A 260 16.54 -17.12 -22.33
N GLN A 261 16.25 -18.35 -21.88
CA GLN A 261 15.15 -19.17 -22.41
C GLN A 261 13.76 -18.55 -22.21
N ARG A 262 13.60 -17.62 -21.27
CA ARG A 262 12.33 -16.98 -20.94
C ARG A 262 12.20 -15.56 -21.51
N VAL A 263 13.32 -14.92 -21.91
CA VAL A 263 13.38 -13.50 -22.23
C VAL A 263 12.40 -13.07 -23.31
N GLY A 264 12.24 -13.84 -24.39
CA GLY A 264 11.32 -13.51 -25.49
C GLY A 264 9.85 -13.47 -25.02
N GLY A 265 9.39 -14.50 -24.32
CA GLY A 265 8.03 -14.52 -23.75
C GLY A 265 7.82 -13.52 -22.63
N PHE A 266 8.86 -13.24 -21.83
CA PHE A 266 8.85 -12.23 -20.78
C PHE A 266 8.67 -10.82 -21.37
N LEU A 267 9.53 -10.43 -22.32
CA LEU A 267 9.47 -9.11 -22.95
C LEU A 267 8.19 -8.91 -23.77
N ALA A 268 7.72 -9.94 -24.49
CA ALA A 268 6.47 -9.88 -25.24
C ALA A 268 5.25 -9.65 -24.31
N ALA A 269 5.20 -10.36 -23.16
CA ALA A 269 4.13 -10.17 -22.20
C ALA A 269 4.22 -8.80 -21.49
N LEU A 270 5.44 -8.36 -21.15
CA LEU A 270 5.68 -7.05 -20.54
C LEU A 270 5.33 -5.91 -21.51
N GLY A 271 5.73 -6.02 -22.77
CA GLY A 271 5.41 -5.02 -23.81
C GLY A 271 3.91 -4.93 -24.07
N LEU A 272 3.20 -6.08 -24.18
CA LEU A 272 1.74 -6.08 -24.33
C LEU A 272 1.05 -5.50 -23.08
N GLY A 273 1.50 -5.88 -21.88
CA GLY A 273 0.96 -5.37 -20.63
C GLY A 273 1.18 -3.87 -20.48
N GLY A 274 2.41 -3.39 -20.74
CA GLY A 274 2.75 -1.97 -20.71
C GLY A 274 1.96 -1.16 -21.75
N GLY A 275 1.86 -1.65 -23.00
CA GLY A 275 1.05 -1.01 -24.04
C GLY A 275 -0.44 -0.91 -23.66
N LEU A 276 -1.01 -1.98 -23.09
CA LEU A 276 -2.39 -1.96 -22.61
C LEU A 276 -2.56 -0.98 -21.43
N THR A 277 -1.62 -0.97 -20.47
CA THR A 277 -1.63 0.00 -19.37
C THR A 277 -1.64 1.42 -19.90
N LEU A 278 -0.69 1.76 -20.78
CA LEU A 278 -0.60 3.09 -21.38
C LEU A 278 -1.88 3.46 -22.13
N LEU A 279 -2.46 2.55 -22.89
CA LEU A 279 -3.72 2.79 -23.60
C LEU A 279 -4.87 3.13 -22.63
N LEU A 280 -4.99 2.40 -21.52
CA LEU A 280 -6.06 2.59 -20.54
C LEU A 280 -5.86 3.82 -19.65
N THR A 281 -4.61 4.22 -19.43
CA THR A 281 -4.27 5.32 -18.52
C THR A 281 -3.71 6.56 -19.23
N ALA A 282 -3.64 6.55 -20.57
CA ALA A 282 -3.08 7.65 -21.37
C ALA A 282 -3.74 9.00 -21.04
N TYR A 283 -5.07 9.07 -21.03
CA TYR A 283 -5.79 10.31 -20.73
C TYR A 283 -5.64 10.72 -19.25
N PRO A 284 -5.85 9.86 -18.24
CA PRO A 284 -5.61 10.20 -16.85
C PRO A 284 -4.17 10.68 -16.56
N ILE A 285 -3.16 10.00 -17.09
CA ILE A 285 -1.75 10.39 -16.93
C ILE A 285 -1.48 11.72 -17.65
N TRP A 286 -1.97 11.90 -18.86
CA TRP A 286 -1.87 13.19 -19.55
C TRP A 286 -2.53 14.30 -18.73
N PHE A 287 -3.71 14.05 -18.16
CA PHE A 287 -4.44 14.99 -17.32
C PHE A 287 -3.67 15.35 -16.04
N GLN A 288 -2.94 14.41 -15.45
CA GLN A 288 -2.09 14.62 -14.27
C GLN A 288 -1.06 15.74 -14.51
N PHE A 289 -0.39 15.70 -15.67
CA PHE A 289 0.72 16.60 -15.98
C PHE A 289 0.34 17.83 -16.82
N ASN A 290 -0.81 17.83 -17.48
CA ASN A 290 -1.23 18.87 -18.42
C ASN A 290 -2.66 19.37 -18.19
N GLY A 291 -3.40 18.79 -17.25
CA GLY A 291 -4.75 19.22 -16.88
C GLY A 291 -4.73 20.54 -16.08
N PRO A 292 -5.90 21.13 -15.82
CA PRO A 292 -6.00 22.30 -14.95
C PRO A 292 -5.39 21.99 -13.57
N GLN A 293 -4.74 22.97 -12.95
CA GLN A 293 -4.12 22.83 -11.63
C GLN A 293 -3.02 21.73 -11.57
N SER A 294 -2.38 21.40 -12.70
CA SER A 294 -1.17 20.60 -12.71
C SER A 294 0.04 21.45 -12.26
N TYR A 295 1.05 20.81 -11.72
CA TYR A 295 2.28 21.46 -11.22
C TYR A 295 3.51 20.63 -11.60
N ARG A 296 4.71 21.23 -11.44
CA ARG A 296 6.00 20.59 -11.69
C ARG A 296 6.85 20.66 -10.44
N GLY A 297 7.31 19.51 -9.96
CA GLY A 297 8.07 19.42 -8.72
C GLY A 297 7.30 19.90 -7.49
N LEU A 298 7.98 19.97 -6.36
CA LEU A 298 7.46 20.55 -5.12
C LEU A 298 8.36 21.66 -4.67
N GLN A 299 7.79 22.79 -4.28
CA GLN A 299 8.54 23.93 -3.77
C GLN A 299 9.42 23.52 -2.58
N GLY A 300 10.73 23.79 -2.69
CA GLY A 300 11.70 23.55 -1.62
C GLY A 300 12.26 22.13 -1.53
N GLY A 301 11.94 21.20 -2.43
CA GLY A 301 12.59 19.87 -2.51
C GLY A 301 12.56 19.06 -1.20
N VAL A 302 11.60 19.31 -0.33
CA VAL A 302 11.59 18.85 1.08
C VAL A 302 11.71 17.34 1.23
N PHE A 303 11.12 16.58 0.31
CA PHE A 303 11.02 15.12 0.42
C PHE A 303 12.33 14.38 0.10
N HIS A 304 13.17 14.95 -0.74
CA HIS A 304 14.47 14.37 -1.09
C HIS A 304 15.36 14.14 0.15
N ASN A 305 15.25 14.99 1.17
CA ASN A 305 16.03 14.91 2.40
C ASN A 305 15.51 13.90 3.43
N TRP A 306 14.39 13.20 3.16
CA TRP A 306 13.82 12.26 4.10
C TRP A 306 14.42 10.86 3.92
N GLY A 307 15.56 10.62 4.60
CA GLY A 307 16.25 9.33 4.67
C GLY A 307 15.94 8.57 5.95
N GLU A 308 16.15 7.25 5.92
CA GLU A 308 16.02 6.39 7.10
C GLU A 308 17.14 6.63 8.12
N ASP A 309 16.75 6.62 9.38
CA ASP A 309 17.70 6.59 10.50
C ASP A 309 18.21 5.16 10.72
N LEU A 310 19.54 5.00 10.90
CA LEU A 310 20.14 3.68 11.07
C LEU A 310 19.64 2.96 12.34
N MET A 311 19.29 3.70 13.40
CA MET A 311 18.73 3.11 14.62
C MET A 311 17.26 2.72 14.47
N ALA A 312 16.54 3.30 13.47
CA ALA A 312 15.17 2.91 13.20
C ALA A 312 15.03 1.43 12.81
N PHE A 313 16.03 0.85 12.12
CA PHE A 313 15.99 -0.58 11.77
C PHE A 313 15.91 -1.52 12.98
N VAL A 314 16.45 -1.14 14.12
CA VAL A 314 16.53 -1.97 15.34
C VAL A 314 15.58 -1.51 16.45
N THR A 315 14.91 -0.37 16.27
CA THR A 315 13.93 0.19 17.22
C THR A 315 12.53 -0.35 16.93
N PHE A 316 11.66 -0.41 17.94
CA PHE A 316 10.27 -0.82 17.76
C PHE A 316 9.40 0.34 17.30
N ALA A 317 8.49 0.09 16.38
CA ALA A 317 7.54 1.09 15.90
C ALA A 317 6.54 1.47 17.00
N ARG A 318 6.14 2.73 17.02
CA ARG A 318 5.19 3.32 17.97
C ARG A 318 3.90 2.52 18.08
N ASP A 319 3.30 2.16 16.95
CA ASP A 319 1.98 1.51 16.88
C ASP A 319 2.03 -0.01 17.04
N THR A 320 3.06 -0.54 17.73
CA THR A 320 3.26 -1.97 17.98
C THR A 320 3.24 -2.31 19.47
N ALA A 321 3.05 -3.59 19.79
CA ALA A 321 2.93 -4.07 21.18
C ALA A 321 4.14 -3.70 22.07
N ALA A 322 5.34 -3.66 21.51
CA ALA A 322 6.56 -3.23 22.21
C ALA A 322 6.98 -1.78 21.91
N GLY A 323 6.18 -1.04 21.14
CA GLY A 323 6.49 0.33 20.77
C GLY A 323 6.30 1.32 21.92
N ASP A 324 7.05 2.42 21.85
CA ASP A 324 6.93 3.57 22.74
C ASP A 324 6.52 4.80 21.91
N GLU A 325 5.54 5.56 22.39
CA GLU A 325 5.08 6.79 21.74
C GLU A 325 6.12 7.91 21.74
N ALA A 326 7.05 7.87 22.70
CA ALA A 326 8.11 8.88 22.83
C ALA A 326 9.26 8.73 21.82
N VAL A 327 9.32 7.61 21.07
CA VAL A 327 10.45 7.34 20.16
C VAL A 327 10.19 7.95 18.80
N GLU A 328 10.85 9.06 18.49
CA GLU A 328 10.86 9.70 17.16
C GLU A 328 12.30 9.82 16.66
N LYS A 329 12.63 9.03 15.64
CA LYS A 329 13.96 9.01 15.03
C LYS A 329 13.96 9.33 13.53
N THR A 330 12.80 9.68 12.98
CA THR A 330 12.65 10.07 11.58
C THR A 330 12.31 11.54 11.46
N ILE A 331 12.61 12.14 10.31
CA ILE A 331 12.32 13.56 10.02
C ILE A 331 10.81 13.82 9.98
N GLY A 332 10.00 12.84 9.56
CA GLY A 332 8.56 13.00 9.37
C GLY A 332 7.75 12.04 10.23
N LEU A 333 6.68 12.54 10.83
CA LEU A 333 5.71 11.74 11.59
C LEU A 333 5.05 10.64 10.74
N THR A 334 5.14 10.75 9.40
CA THR A 334 4.50 9.84 8.45
C THR A 334 5.40 8.71 7.96
N GLU A 335 6.71 8.74 8.26
CA GLU A 335 7.70 7.94 7.56
C GLU A 335 8.45 6.96 8.46
N GLN A 336 7.72 6.22 9.31
CA GLN A 336 8.29 5.13 10.09
C GLN A 336 8.28 3.80 9.29
N ASN A 337 9.03 3.74 8.18
CA ASN A 337 8.96 2.66 7.21
C ASN A 337 9.73 1.40 7.60
N THR A 338 10.71 1.50 8.47
CA THR A 338 11.50 0.39 9.02
C THR A 338 10.97 -0.07 10.38
N TRP A 339 11.57 0.31 11.44
CA TRP A 339 11.14 0.10 12.84
C TRP A 339 10.84 -1.36 13.16
N PHE A 340 11.74 -2.26 12.69
CA PHE A 340 11.55 -3.71 12.75
C PHE A 340 11.82 -4.28 14.13
N GLY A 341 12.51 -3.54 14.99
CA GLY A 341 12.98 -4.04 16.28
C GLY A 341 14.16 -5.01 16.16
N TRP A 342 15.09 -4.93 17.10
CA TRP A 342 16.32 -5.74 17.10
C TRP A 342 16.08 -7.27 17.04
N PRO A 343 14.98 -7.86 17.65
CA PRO A 343 14.80 -9.31 17.58
C PRO A 343 14.50 -9.79 16.16
N LEU A 344 13.70 -9.02 15.38
CA LEU A 344 13.41 -9.38 14.00
C LEU A 344 14.65 -9.26 13.12
N VAL A 345 15.44 -8.20 13.28
CA VAL A 345 16.69 -8.01 12.54
C VAL A 345 17.66 -9.16 12.82
N LEU A 346 17.83 -9.57 14.07
CA LEU A 346 18.67 -10.70 14.44
C LEU A 346 18.19 -12.01 13.80
N VAL A 347 16.90 -12.32 13.90
CA VAL A 347 16.32 -13.53 13.30
C VAL A 347 16.45 -13.50 11.78
N ALA A 348 16.25 -12.34 11.14
CA ALA A 348 16.42 -12.17 9.70
C ALA A 348 17.86 -12.41 9.26
N LEU A 349 18.86 -11.87 9.97
CA LEU A 349 20.28 -12.09 9.69
C LEU A 349 20.65 -13.58 9.83
N VAL A 350 20.23 -14.24 10.92
CA VAL A 350 20.45 -15.68 11.11
C VAL A 350 19.78 -16.48 9.98
N ALA A 351 18.54 -16.16 9.62
CA ALA A 351 17.83 -16.83 8.54
C ALA A 351 18.55 -16.64 7.19
N LEU A 352 19.02 -15.44 6.88
CA LEU A 352 19.80 -15.16 5.66
C LEU A 352 21.09 -16.01 5.63
N VAL A 353 21.88 -16.00 6.69
CA VAL A 353 23.13 -16.78 6.78
C VAL A 353 22.87 -18.27 6.55
N LEU A 354 21.81 -18.81 7.15
CA LEU A 354 21.46 -20.24 7.03
C LEU A 354 20.89 -20.61 5.65
N LEU A 355 20.15 -19.70 5.00
CA LEU A 355 19.40 -19.99 3.79
C LEU A 355 20.10 -19.53 2.51
N VAL A 356 20.97 -18.52 2.54
CA VAL A 356 21.59 -17.90 1.35
C VAL A 356 22.35 -18.92 0.48
N ARG A 357 23.05 -19.88 1.10
CA ARG A 357 23.78 -20.93 0.38
C ARG A 357 22.86 -22.01 -0.19
N ARG A 358 21.64 -22.17 0.35
CA ARG A 358 20.73 -23.29 0.04
C ARG A 358 19.51 -22.91 -0.81
N SER A 359 19.18 -21.61 -0.90
CA SER A 359 17.95 -21.12 -1.54
C SER A 359 18.26 -19.96 -2.47
N LEU A 360 17.88 -20.11 -3.76
CA LEU A 360 17.93 -19.02 -4.73
C LEU A 360 17.04 -17.84 -4.27
N ALA A 361 15.84 -18.12 -3.75
CA ALA A 361 14.95 -17.10 -3.25
C ALA A 361 15.59 -16.30 -2.09
N ALA A 362 16.26 -16.98 -1.15
CA ALA A 362 16.95 -16.30 -0.06
C ALA A 362 18.10 -15.42 -0.54
N ARG A 363 18.84 -15.83 -1.59
CA ARG A 363 19.88 -14.99 -2.22
C ARG A 363 19.31 -13.74 -2.86
N ILE A 364 18.19 -13.86 -3.55
CA ILE A 364 17.50 -12.71 -4.16
C ILE A 364 16.97 -11.78 -3.06
N VAL A 365 16.38 -12.32 -2.00
CA VAL A 365 15.94 -11.53 -0.83
C VAL A 365 17.11 -10.80 -0.18
N ALA A 366 18.28 -11.44 -0.04
CA ALA A 366 19.47 -10.79 0.50
C ALA A 366 19.91 -9.59 -0.36
N VAL A 367 19.88 -9.73 -1.70
CA VAL A 367 20.19 -8.62 -2.62
C VAL A 367 19.17 -7.49 -2.46
N LEU A 368 17.86 -7.80 -2.38
CA LEU A 368 16.82 -6.79 -2.14
C LEU A 368 17.06 -6.04 -0.84
N VAL A 369 17.29 -6.75 0.27
CA VAL A 369 17.54 -6.14 1.58
C VAL A 369 18.73 -5.20 1.51
N VAL A 370 19.86 -5.61 0.94
CA VAL A 370 21.05 -4.77 0.86
C VAL A 370 20.81 -3.54 -0.02
N VAL A 371 20.28 -3.72 -1.24
CA VAL A 371 20.07 -2.63 -2.19
C VAL A 371 19.11 -1.58 -1.63
N PHE A 372 17.97 -2.01 -1.10
CA PHE A 372 16.94 -1.08 -0.65
C PHE A 372 17.20 -0.51 0.76
N THR A 373 17.95 -1.20 1.63
CA THR A 373 18.46 -0.61 2.87
C THR A 373 19.42 0.54 2.55
N VAL A 374 20.37 0.34 1.64
CA VAL A 374 21.30 1.40 1.24
C VAL A 374 20.55 2.55 0.55
N ALA A 375 19.63 2.22 -0.37
CA ALA A 375 18.86 3.23 -1.09
C ALA A 375 17.91 4.04 -0.18
N SER A 376 17.49 3.52 0.97
CA SER A 376 16.59 4.23 1.90
C SER A 376 17.29 5.25 2.81
N ILE A 377 18.63 5.28 2.86
CA ILE A 377 19.38 6.14 3.80
C ILE A 377 19.22 7.64 3.49
N GLY A 378 18.99 8.00 2.22
CA GLY A 378 18.85 9.41 1.82
C GLY A 378 20.19 10.10 1.52
N PRO A 379 20.21 11.45 1.42
CA PRO A 379 21.41 12.21 1.06
C PRO A 379 22.40 12.38 2.23
N VAL A 380 21.94 12.32 3.48
CA VAL A 380 22.77 12.39 4.68
C VAL A 380 22.46 11.20 5.56
N VAL A 381 23.51 10.53 6.08
CA VAL A 381 23.34 9.42 7.01
C VAL A 381 22.83 9.96 8.35
N ARG A 382 21.72 9.40 8.84
CA ARG A 382 21.14 9.74 10.15
C ARG A 382 21.39 8.61 11.15
N PHE A 383 21.68 8.99 12.39
CA PHE A 383 21.90 8.05 13.48
C PHE A 383 21.27 8.58 14.77
N ASP A 384 20.36 7.81 15.34
CA ASP A 384 19.65 8.12 16.61
C ASP A 384 18.96 9.50 16.63
N GLY A 385 18.32 9.87 15.52
CA GLY A 385 17.57 11.12 15.35
C GLY A 385 18.42 12.31 14.91
N ALA A 386 19.75 12.17 14.81
CA ALA A 386 20.65 13.24 14.42
C ALA A 386 21.24 13.02 13.01
N GLU A 387 21.47 14.08 12.27
CA GLU A 387 22.26 14.05 11.05
C GLU A 387 23.74 13.89 11.37
N THR A 388 24.43 13.03 10.65
CA THR A 388 25.88 12.87 10.74
C THR A 388 26.57 13.74 9.68
N THR A 389 27.91 13.74 9.68
CA THR A 389 28.72 14.38 8.65
C THR A 389 29.01 13.48 7.45
N VAL A 390 28.35 12.31 7.37
CA VAL A 390 28.58 11.31 6.32
C VAL A 390 27.51 11.45 5.25
N ASP A 391 27.96 11.63 4.01
CA ASP A 391 27.08 11.65 2.85
C ASP A 391 26.44 10.29 2.61
N GLY A 392 25.14 10.29 2.42
CA GLY A 392 24.40 9.13 1.98
C GLY A 392 24.37 8.96 0.47
N PRO A 393 23.80 7.86 -0.04
CA PRO A 393 23.81 7.56 -1.48
C PRO A 393 23.14 8.63 -2.34
N TRP A 394 22.15 9.33 -1.83
CA TRP A 394 21.38 10.32 -2.57
C TRP A 394 22.11 11.66 -2.71
N ALA A 395 23.16 11.93 -1.93
CA ALA A 395 24.01 13.10 -2.10
C ALA A 395 24.73 13.16 -3.48
N TYR A 396 24.84 11.99 -4.13
CA TYR A 396 25.47 11.85 -5.45
C TYR A 396 24.46 11.77 -6.61
N ILE A 397 23.17 11.90 -6.33
CA ILE A 397 22.10 11.87 -7.33
C ILE A 397 21.56 13.30 -7.45
N PRO A 398 21.55 13.89 -8.68
CA PRO A 398 20.95 15.21 -8.86
C PRO A 398 19.48 15.22 -8.44
N ASP A 399 19.10 16.19 -7.63
CA ASP A 399 17.76 16.34 -7.08
C ASP A 399 16.73 16.87 -8.09
N ASP A 400 17.20 17.47 -9.18
CA ASP A 400 16.41 17.99 -10.29
C ASP A 400 16.01 16.92 -11.35
N LEU A 401 16.43 15.67 -11.16
CA LEU A 401 16.05 14.60 -12.08
C LEU A 401 14.56 14.28 -11.98
N PRO A 402 13.86 14.18 -13.13
CA PRO A 402 12.46 13.78 -13.16
C PRO A 402 12.19 12.49 -12.37
N LEU A 403 11.15 12.45 -11.57
CA LEU A 403 10.77 11.41 -10.61
C LEU A 403 11.64 11.37 -9.34
N VAL A 404 12.95 11.67 -9.40
CA VAL A 404 13.83 11.67 -8.22
C VAL A 404 13.43 12.77 -7.24
N GLU A 405 13.13 13.97 -7.74
CA GLU A 405 12.67 15.12 -6.94
C GLU A 405 11.39 14.83 -6.11
N MET A 406 10.55 13.88 -6.57
CA MET A 406 9.31 13.49 -5.91
C MET A 406 9.46 12.25 -5.02
N MET A 407 10.63 11.59 -5.04
CA MET A 407 10.86 10.38 -4.26
C MET A 407 11.31 10.71 -2.84
N MET A 408 10.70 10.03 -1.88
CA MET A 408 11.17 10.00 -0.50
C MET A 408 12.08 8.78 -0.30
N PRO A 409 13.39 8.96 -0.07
CA PRO A 409 14.33 7.84 0.09
C PRO A 409 13.89 6.83 1.15
N THR A 410 13.37 7.29 2.29
CA THR A 410 12.87 6.43 3.38
C THR A 410 11.82 5.41 2.90
N ARG A 411 10.97 5.74 1.93
CA ARG A 411 9.92 4.85 1.42
C ARG A 411 10.46 3.62 0.69
N LEU A 412 11.71 3.67 0.20
CA LEU A 412 12.38 2.51 -0.37
C LEU A 412 12.54 1.38 0.65
N ALA A 413 12.53 1.69 1.95
CA ALA A 413 12.54 0.71 3.03
C ALA A 413 11.26 -0.16 3.09
N LEU A 414 10.15 0.25 2.48
CA LEU A 414 8.96 -0.60 2.33
C LEU A 414 9.24 -1.86 1.50
N VAL A 415 10.21 -1.78 0.56
CA VAL A 415 10.68 -2.97 -0.17
C VAL A 415 11.49 -3.89 0.75
N VAL A 416 12.25 -3.34 1.71
CA VAL A 416 12.95 -4.12 2.75
C VAL A 416 11.93 -4.85 3.62
N ALA A 417 10.87 -4.16 4.06
CA ALA A 417 9.79 -4.79 4.83
C ALA A 417 9.15 -5.95 4.06
N ALA A 418 8.87 -5.76 2.76
CA ALA A 418 8.35 -6.82 1.90
C ALA A 418 9.32 -8.00 1.77
N ALA A 419 10.62 -7.74 1.61
CA ALA A 419 11.67 -8.76 1.54
C ALA A 419 11.78 -9.56 2.86
N LEU A 420 11.65 -8.89 4.02
CA LEU A 420 11.63 -9.54 5.34
C LEU A 420 10.42 -10.45 5.52
N GLY A 421 9.23 -10.05 5.07
CA GLY A 421 8.04 -10.91 5.08
C GLY A 421 8.22 -12.19 4.27
N VAL A 422 8.85 -12.09 3.09
CA VAL A 422 9.22 -13.25 2.28
C VAL A 422 10.27 -14.12 3.00
N LEU A 423 11.26 -13.50 3.63
CA LEU A 423 12.31 -14.21 4.39
C LEU A 423 11.75 -14.99 5.57
N LEU A 424 10.84 -14.39 6.34
CA LEU A 424 10.13 -15.05 7.44
C LEU A 424 9.37 -16.30 6.97
N ALA A 425 8.66 -16.18 5.82
CA ALA A 425 8.00 -17.34 5.21
C ALA A 425 8.99 -18.43 4.80
N LEU A 426 10.13 -18.08 4.20
CA LEU A 426 11.16 -19.02 3.80
C LEU A 426 11.81 -19.71 5.02
N ALA A 427 12.09 -18.95 6.08
CA ALA A 427 12.68 -19.46 7.32
C ALA A 427 11.74 -20.48 8.00
N TRP A 428 10.46 -20.10 8.16
CA TRP A 428 9.44 -21.01 8.71
C TRP A 428 9.26 -22.26 7.86
N ASP A 429 9.20 -22.15 6.54
CA ASP A 429 9.07 -23.29 5.63
C ASP A 429 10.29 -24.23 5.68
N ALA A 430 11.50 -23.68 5.88
CA ALA A 430 12.71 -24.46 6.05
C ALA A 430 12.67 -25.28 7.36
N LEU A 431 12.22 -24.68 8.47
CA LEU A 431 11.97 -25.39 9.73
C LEU A 431 10.93 -26.50 9.58
N ALA A 432 9.84 -26.24 8.87
CA ALA A 432 8.78 -27.22 8.62
C ALA A 432 9.29 -28.42 7.77
N ARG A 433 10.14 -28.17 6.77
CA ARG A 433 10.70 -29.22 5.90
C ARG A 433 11.66 -30.15 6.61
N THR A 434 12.42 -29.66 7.57
CA THR A 434 13.29 -30.53 8.40
C THR A 434 12.47 -31.56 9.20
N ALA A 435 11.14 -31.37 9.32
CA ALA A 435 10.23 -32.31 9.97
C ALA A 435 9.84 -33.52 9.12
N GLN A 436 9.86 -33.35 7.79
CA GLN A 436 9.34 -34.33 6.83
C GLN A 436 10.45 -35.18 6.17
N ALA A 437 11.73 -34.97 6.57
CA ALA A 437 12.79 -35.84 6.09
C ALA A 437 12.53 -37.27 6.63
N PRO A 438 12.42 -38.30 5.76
CA PRO A 438 12.20 -39.67 6.22
C PRO A 438 13.32 -40.07 7.18
N ALA A 439 12.94 -40.80 8.24
CA ALA A 439 13.93 -41.47 9.06
C ALA A 439 14.79 -42.36 8.15
N PRO A 440 16.12 -42.42 8.36
CA PRO A 440 16.95 -43.33 7.59
C PRO A 440 16.35 -44.75 7.71
N VAL A 441 15.99 -45.32 6.57
CA VAL A 441 15.55 -46.73 6.52
C VAL A 441 16.74 -47.52 6.97
N VAL A 442 16.68 -48.03 8.22
CA VAL A 442 17.62 -49.04 8.69
C VAL A 442 17.33 -50.29 7.90
N PRO A 443 18.26 -50.78 7.07
CA PRO A 443 18.05 -52.03 6.38
C PRO A 443 17.75 -53.11 7.42
N ALA A 444 16.65 -53.83 7.28
CA ALA A 444 16.37 -54.96 8.13
C ALA A 444 17.57 -55.96 8.10
N PRO A 445 17.99 -56.51 9.22
CA PRO A 445 19.04 -57.51 9.21
C PRO A 445 18.58 -58.69 8.32
N ARG A 446 19.37 -58.99 7.28
CA ARG A 446 19.13 -60.18 6.45
C ARG A 446 19.16 -61.38 7.34
N SER A 447 18.06 -62.04 7.54
CA SER A 447 18.01 -63.35 8.16
C SER A 447 18.81 -64.33 7.29
N SER A 448 19.91 -64.83 7.82
CA SER A 448 20.68 -65.90 7.21
C SER A 448 19.89 -67.17 7.34
N ALA A 449 19.07 -67.48 6.33
CA ALA A 449 18.58 -68.84 6.12
C ALA A 449 19.62 -69.53 5.23
N GLY A 450 20.28 -70.53 5.78
CA GLY A 450 21.30 -71.27 5.10
C GLY A 450 20.76 -72.09 3.93
N THR A 451 21.55 -72.13 2.86
CA THR A 451 21.61 -73.25 1.94
C THR A 451 23.03 -73.38 1.43
N THR A 452 23.53 -74.60 1.62
CA THR A 452 24.80 -75.16 1.16
C THR A 452 24.89 -75.18 -0.35
N GLY A 453 26.04 -74.83 -0.94
CA GLY A 453 26.38 -75.20 -2.30
C GLY A 453 27.45 -74.40 -3.00
N ALA A 454 28.64 -74.96 -3.14
CA ALA A 454 29.64 -74.85 -4.20
C ALA A 454 30.46 -73.54 -4.37
N ALA A 455 31.75 -73.72 -4.28
CA ALA A 455 32.85 -72.78 -4.42
C ALA A 455 33.08 -72.31 -5.88
N ALA A 456 33.41 -71.02 -6.04
CA ALA A 456 34.14 -70.46 -7.18
C ALA A 456 35.11 -69.35 -6.67
N PRO A 457 36.26 -69.17 -7.33
CA PRO A 457 37.43 -68.47 -6.73
C PRO A 457 37.31 -66.96 -6.74
N PRO A 458 38.12 -66.26 -5.92
CA PRO A 458 38.00 -64.82 -5.64
C PRO A 458 38.63 -63.98 -6.74
N GLN A 459 37.86 -63.08 -7.36
CA GLN A 459 38.41 -61.95 -8.09
C GLN A 459 38.51 -60.73 -7.14
N ALA A 460 39.69 -60.17 -7.06
CA ALA A 460 40.00 -58.97 -6.31
C ALA A 460 39.27 -57.74 -6.84
N ALA A 461 38.30 -57.22 -6.10
CA ALA A 461 37.70 -55.93 -6.34
C ALA A 461 38.07 -54.98 -5.23
N GLY A 462 38.79 -53.89 -5.59
CA GLY A 462 39.27 -52.88 -4.68
C GLY A 462 38.15 -52.26 -3.84
N ALA A 463 38.26 -52.36 -2.55
CA ALA A 463 37.37 -51.75 -1.57
C ALA A 463 37.54 -50.24 -1.57
N ARG A 464 36.62 -49.52 -2.20
CA ARG A 464 36.38 -48.10 -1.88
C ARG A 464 35.45 -48.05 -0.65
N THR A 465 36.07 -47.97 0.51
CA THR A 465 35.40 -47.65 1.79
C THR A 465 34.95 -46.20 1.80
N GLY A 466 33.81 -45.90 1.16
CA GLY A 466 33.06 -44.70 1.38
C GLY A 466 32.23 -44.85 2.66
N SER A 467 32.82 -44.46 3.80
CA SER A 467 32.10 -44.41 5.09
C SER A 467 31.04 -43.32 5.01
N THR A 468 29.83 -43.64 4.66
CA THR A 468 28.65 -42.82 4.95
C THR A 468 28.23 -43.08 6.40
N ALA A 469 28.96 -42.43 7.33
CA ALA A 469 28.52 -42.39 8.71
C ALA A 469 27.16 -41.73 8.78
N GLY A 470 26.12 -42.47 9.10
CA GLY A 470 24.77 -41.94 9.38
C GLY A 470 24.86 -40.94 10.55
N PRO A 471 23.93 -40.01 10.63
CA PRO A 471 23.95 -39.00 11.68
C PRO A 471 24.01 -39.65 13.06
N THR A 472 24.98 -39.23 13.86
CA THR A 472 25.14 -39.72 15.23
C THR A 472 23.88 -39.39 16.06
N ALA A 473 23.57 -40.19 17.08
CA ALA A 473 22.43 -39.96 17.97
C ALA A 473 22.40 -38.54 18.56
N GLY A 474 23.56 -37.91 18.77
CA GLY A 474 23.71 -36.51 19.16
C GLY A 474 23.21 -35.53 18.07
N GLN A 475 23.51 -35.79 16.81
CA GLN A 475 23.02 -34.97 15.68
C GLN A 475 21.50 -35.10 15.48
N ALA A 476 20.93 -36.29 15.71
CA ALA A 476 19.48 -36.51 15.66
C ALA A 476 18.77 -35.77 16.82
N ARG A 477 19.37 -35.79 18.03
CA ARG A 477 18.85 -35.09 19.21
C ARG A 477 18.95 -33.57 19.05
N ALA A 478 20.05 -33.04 18.55
CA ALA A 478 20.24 -31.61 18.26
C ALA A 478 19.19 -31.11 17.20
N ARG A 479 18.93 -31.88 16.12
CA ARG A 479 17.91 -31.57 15.14
C ARG A 479 16.48 -31.51 15.71
N ARG A 480 16.19 -32.26 16.78
CA ARG A 480 14.88 -32.30 17.43
C ARG A 480 14.59 -31.00 18.19
N TRP A 481 15.60 -30.36 18.79
CA TRP A 481 15.47 -29.10 19.51
C TRP A 481 15.57 -27.86 18.62
N LEU A 482 16.22 -27.92 17.48
CA LEU A 482 16.35 -26.78 16.56
C LEU A 482 14.99 -26.23 16.04
N ARG A 483 13.98 -27.07 15.97
CA ARG A 483 12.66 -26.69 15.49
C ARG A 483 11.87 -25.83 16.47
N PRO A 484 11.54 -26.34 17.69
CA PRO A 484 10.80 -25.52 18.65
C PRO A 484 11.54 -24.22 18.98
N VAL A 485 12.88 -24.27 19.06
CA VAL A 485 13.69 -23.06 19.24
C VAL A 485 13.57 -22.10 18.05
N GLY A 486 13.62 -22.60 16.81
CA GLY A 486 13.45 -21.77 15.61
C GLY A 486 12.05 -21.15 15.50
N TYR A 487 10.99 -21.91 15.78
CA TYR A 487 9.62 -21.37 15.81
C TYR A 487 9.44 -20.35 16.94
N ALA A 488 9.99 -20.64 18.13
CA ALA A 488 9.97 -19.71 19.26
C ALA A 488 10.73 -18.42 18.93
N ALA A 489 11.90 -18.51 18.28
CA ALA A 489 12.67 -17.35 17.86
C ALA A 489 11.88 -16.47 16.87
N VAL A 490 11.24 -17.07 15.85
CA VAL A 490 10.41 -16.30 14.92
C VAL A 490 9.19 -15.69 15.63
N ALA A 491 8.54 -16.44 16.51
CA ALA A 491 7.40 -15.93 17.29
C ALA A 491 7.83 -14.76 18.19
N LEU A 492 8.93 -14.90 18.94
CA LEU A 492 9.47 -13.85 19.81
C LEU A 492 9.92 -12.61 19.02
N ALA A 493 10.34 -12.79 17.77
CA ALA A 493 10.70 -11.66 16.89
C ALA A 493 9.48 -10.92 16.33
N VAL A 494 8.37 -11.61 16.09
CA VAL A 494 7.17 -11.03 15.46
C VAL A 494 6.13 -10.56 16.50
N LEU A 495 6.00 -11.22 17.65
CA LEU A 495 5.02 -10.84 18.69
C LEU A 495 5.16 -9.40 19.18
N PRO A 496 6.36 -8.84 19.39
CA PRO A 496 6.51 -7.42 19.77
C PRO A 496 6.00 -6.44 18.71
N LEU A 497 5.91 -6.90 17.46
CA LEU A 497 5.47 -6.10 16.31
C LEU A 497 3.96 -6.23 16.00
N VAL A 498 3.21 -6.96 16.83
CA VAL A 498 1.75 -7.04 16.69
C VAL A 498 1.18 -5.62 16.80
N PRO A 499 0.37 -5.17 15.83
CA PRO A 499 -0.16 -3.81 15.85
C PRO A 499 -1.09 -3.58 17.03
N ARG A 500 -1.03 -2.37 17.59
CA ARG A 500 -2.04 -1.82 18.50
C ARG A 500 -3.18 -1.20 17.69
N PRO A 501 -4.37 -0.99 18.30
CA PRO A 501 -5.38 -0.12 17.71
C PRO A 501 -4.80 1.27 17.47
N LEU A 502 -4.98 1.79 16.24
CA LEU A 502 -4.46 3.09 15.86
C LEU A 502 -4.98 4.18 16.80
N PRO A 503 -4.14 5.13 17.20
CA PRO A 503 -4.57 6.22 18.06
C PRO A 503 -5.55 7.13 17.30
N ALA A 504 -6.64 7.46 17.97
CA ALA A 504 -7.70 8.29 17.43
C ALA A 504 -8.01 9.44 18.38
N GLN A 505 -8.24 10.62 17.82
CA GLN A 505 -8.72 11.79 18.55
C GLN A 505 -10.15 12.13 18.16
N GLN A 506 -10.87 12.72 19.12
CA GLN A 506 -12.19 13.24 18.88
C GLN A 506 -12.11 14.60 18.20
N ILE A 507 -12.99 14.84 17.25
CA ILE A 507 -13.16 16.15 16.62
C ILE A 507 -14.60 16.62 16.84
N ASP A 508 -14.78 17.94 16.90
CA ASP A 508 -16.08 18.54 17.06
C ASP A 508 -17.02 18.18 15.90
N PRO A 509 -18.29 17.90 16.18
CA PRO A 509 -19.26 17.66 15.13
C PRO A 509 -19.42 18.93 14.27
N PRO A 510 -19.72 18.77 12.97
CA PRO A 510 -20.01 19.93 12.14
C PRO A 510 -21.27 20.65 12.66
N PRO A 511 -21.34 21.99 12.48
CA PRO A 511 -22.47 22.78 12.91
C PRO A 511 -23.82 22.26 12.39
N ARG A 512 -24.86 22.40 13.18
CA ARG A 512 -26.23 22.07 12.75
C ARG A 512 -26.66 22.87 11.53
N PHE A 513 -26.24 24.14 11.45
CA PHE A 513 -26.42 24.97 10.28
C PHE A 513 -25.94 24.28 8.99
N ILE A 514 -24.84 23.55 9.06
CA ILE A 514 -24.30 22.78 7.93
C ILE A 514 -25.10 21.48 7.72
N THR A 515 -25.25 20.67 8.76
CA THR A 515 -25.84 19.32 8.64
C THR A 515 -27.35 19.36 8.38
N ALA A 516 -28.07 20.35 8.92
CA ALA A 516 -29.50 20.55 8.68
C ALA A 516 -29.82 21.31 7.38
N GLY A 517 -28.80 21.77 6.65
CA GLY A 517 -28.99 22.47 5.38
C GLY A 517 -29.39 23.95 5.51
N GLY A 518 -29.14 24.58 6.67
CA GLY A 518 -29.37 26.01 6.91
C GLY A 518 -28.64 26.95 5.96
N TRP A 519 -27.57 26.45 5.32
CA TRP A 519 -26.79 27.17 4.30
C TRP A 519 -27.53 27.37 2.95
N ARG A 520 -28.53 26.52 2.63
CA ARG A 520 -29.18 26.50 1.31
C ARG A 520 -29.77 27.85 0.86
N PRO A 521 -30.42 28.67 1.71
CA PRO A 521 -30.91 29.98 1.29
C PRO A 521 -29.80 30.98 0.93
N TYR A 522 -28.57 30.73 1.39
CA TYR A 522 -27.44 31.63 1.24
C TYR A 522 -26.51 31.27 0.09
N VAL A 523 -26.47 30.00 -0.33
CA VAL A 523 -25.52 29.50 -1.34
C VAL A 523 -26.27 29.04 -2.59
N PRO A 524 -26.56 29.95 -3.53
CA PRO A 524 -27.14 29.58 -4.82
C PRO A 524 -26.10 28.85 -5.70
N ALA A 525 -26.58 28.20 -6.77
CA ALA A 525 -25.71 27.49 -7.71
C ALA A 525 -24.58 28.39 -8.25
N GLY A 526 -23.37 27.84 -8.30
CA GLY A 526 -22.17 28.55 -8.78
C GLY A 526 -21.54 29.51 -7.76
N ARG A 527 -22.06 29.59 -6.55
CA ARG A 527 -21.49 30.39 -5.45
C ARG A 527 -20.85 29.50 -4.39
N THR A 528 -19.98 30.09 -3.58
CA THR A 528 -19.19 29.43 -2.54
C THR A 528 -19.67 29.78 -1.14
N LEU A 529 -19.56 28.82 -0.22
CA LEU A 529 -19.56 29.04 1.20
C LEU A 529 -18.09 29.21 1.65
N VAL A 530 -17.78 30.32 2.31
CA VAL A 530 -16.44 30.60 2.86
C VAL A 530 -16.42 30.26 4.34
N PRO A 531 -15.80 29.16 4.76
CA PRO A 531 -15.64 28.85 6.17
C PRO A 531 -14.53 29.71 6.79
N VAL A 532 -14.63 29.98 8.08
CA VAL A 532 -13.59 30.65 8.86
C VAL A 532 -13.20 29.73 10.03
N PRO A 533 -11.91 29.37 10.13
CA PRO A 533 -10.82 29.62 9.18
C PRO A 533 -11.02 28.87 7.84
N ILE A 534 -10.43 29.43 6.78
CA ILE A 534 -10.42 28.79 5.47
C ILE A 534 -9.56 27.53 5.55
N PRO A 535 -10.00 26.38 5.01
CA PRO A 535 -9.22 25.16 5.09
C PRO A 535 -7.90 25.26 4.32
N SER A 536 -6.83 24.78 4.95
CA SER A 536 -5.48 24.69 4.40
C SER A 536 -4.81 23.40 4.92
N ASN A 537 -3.53 23.20 4.63
CA ASN A 537 -2.74 22.12 5.19
C ASN A 537 -2.51 22.20 6.71
N VAL A 538 -2.66 23.39 7.30
CA VAL A 538 -2.43 23.65 8.73
C VAL A 538 -3.73 24.02 9.46
N HIS A 539 -4.63 24.74 8.81
CA HIS A 539 -5.79 25.35 9.43
C HIS A 539 -7.11 24.84 8.81
N GLY A 540 -8.20 24.99 9.53
CA GLY A 540 -9.55 24.78 9.00
C GLY A 540 -9.93 23.31 8.69
N LEU A 541 -9.21 22.35 9.24
CA LEU A 541 -9.48 20.91 9.02
C LEU A 541 -10.94 20.50 9.26
N PRO A 542 -11.64 20.94 10.33
CA PRO A 542 -13.05 20.59 10.53
C PRO A 542 -13.94 21.06 9.38
N THR A 543 -13.61 22.18 8.74
CA THR A 543 -14.42 22.75 7.65
C THR A 543 -14.30 21.96 6.33
N LEU A 544 -13.18 21.27 6.11
CA LEU A 544 -13.06 20.31 5.00
C LEU A 544 -14.08 19.17 5.14
N ARG A 545 -14.27 18.69 6.37
CA ARG A 545 -15.27 17.66 6.66
C ARG A 545 -16.71 18.15 6.46
N TRP A 546 -17.01 19.45 6.62
CA TRP A 546 -18.35 19.97 6.30
C TRP A 546 -18.75 19.69 4.85
N SER A 547 -17.81 19.92 3.92
CA SER A 547 -18.03 19.60 2.50
C SER A 547 -18.23 18.09 2.27
N ALA A 548 -17.38 17.26 2.86
CA ALA A 548 -17.46 15.80 2.73
C ALA A 548 -18.78 15.23 3.27
N LEU A 549 -19.19 15.66 4.48
CA LEU A 549 -20.39 15.17 5.17
C LEU A 549 -21.70 15.63 4.51
N THR A 550 -21.69 16.77 3.82
CA THR A 550 -22.85 17.22 3.02
C THR A 550 -22.87 16.65 1.60
N GLY A 551 -21.96 15.71 1.29
CA GLY A 551 -21.85 15.13 -0.06
C GLY A 551 -21.45 16.17 -1.10
N HIS A 552 -20.56 17.09 -0.77
CA HIS A 552 -20.09 18.19 -1.63
C HIS A 552 -21.21 19.11 -2.13
N ALA A 553 -22.20 19.37 -1.29
CA ALA A 553 -23.37 20.16 -1.66
C ALA A 553 -23.04 21.62 -2.02
N PHE A 554 -21.91 22.15 -1.54
CA PHE A 554 -21.40 23.48 -1.86
C PHE A 554 -19.89 23.48 -2.06
N PRO A 555 -19.35 24.35 -2.93
CA PRO A 555 -17.91 24.56 -3.07
C PRO A 555 -17.38 25.40 -1.90
N ILE A 556 -16.08 25.21 -1.56
CA ILE A 556 -15.35 26.00 -0.57
C ILE A 556 -14.05 26.53 -1.19
N PRO A 557 -13.58 27.74 -0.80
CA PRO A 557 -12.23 28.19 -1.12
C PRO A 557 -11.23 27.46 -0.24
N GLY A 558 -10.00 27.32 -0.72
CA GLY A 558 -8.96 26.57 -0.01
C GLY A 558 -9.20 25.09 0.01
N GLY A 559 -8.49 24.38 0.86
CA GLY A 559 -8.57 22.93 0.99
C GLY A 559 -7.23 22.30 1.36
N TYR A 560 -7.22 20.97 1.40
CA TYR A 560 -6.00 20.17 1.58
C TYR A 560 -5.71 19.39 0.28
N PHE A 561 -4.71 19.82 -0.45
CA PHE A 561 -4.30 19.28 -1.76
C PHE A 561 -2.93 19.86 -2.11
N ILE A 562 -2.31 19.36 -3.18
CA ILE A 562 -1.15 19.99 -3.81
C ILE A 562 -1.63 20.66 -5.10
N GLY A 563 -1.32 21.94 -5.26
CA GLY A 563 -1.65 22.72 -6.45
C GLY A 563 -0.50 23.65 -6.84
N PRO A 564 -0.56 24.27 -8.04
CA PRO A 564 0.50 25.15 -8.52
C PRO A 564 0.56 26.47 -7.75
N ASN A 565 1.76 26.97 -7.46
CA ASN A 565 2.02 28.36 -7.13
C ASN A 565 2.12 29.22 -8.40
N ALA A 566 2.49 30.49 -8.26
CA ALA A 566 2.65 31.41 -9.40
C ALA A 566 3.73 30.97 -10.40
N ASP A 567 4.71 30.21 -9.95
CA ASP A 567 5.84 29.71 -10.75
C ASP A 567 5.54 28.33 -11.37
N GLY A 568 4.37 27.75 -11.05
CA GLY A 568 3.95 26.43 -11.53
C GLY A 568 4.52 25.27 -10.71
N GLU A 569 5.13 25.55 -9.55
CA GLU A 569 5.60 24.51 -8.61
C GLU A 569 4.48 24.07 -7.68
N GLY A 570 4.51 22.82 -7.24
CA GLY A 570 3.53 22.26 -6.29
C GLY A 570 3.71 22.85 -4.89
N VAL A 571 2.62 23.36 -4.32
CA VAL A 571 2.53 23.81 -2.93
C VAL A 571 1.34 23.15 -2.24
N PHE A 572 1.43 22.97 -0.92
CA PHE A 572 0.32 22.43 -0.14
C PHE A 572 -0.76 23.47 0.09
N GLY A 573 -1.97 23.19 -0.38
CA GLY A 573 -3.15 24.05 -0.29
C GLY A 573 -3.19 25.13 -1.38
N ALA A 574 -4.20 25.99 -1.28
CA ALA A 574 -4.34 27.14 -2.17
C ALA A 574 -3.29 28.22 -1.83
N PRO A 575 -2.78 28.94 -2.84
CA PRO A 575 -1.98 30.13 -2.58
C PRO A 575 -2.72 31.10 -1.64
N ASN A 576 -2.01 31.58 -0.62
CA ASN A 576 -2.60 32.50 0.35
C ASN A 576 -2.99 33.82 -0.30
N ARG A 577 -4.22 34.25 -0.07
CA ARG A 577 -4.69 35.59 -0.40
C ARG A 577 -4.61 36.51 0.83
N PRO A 578 -4.64 37.82 0.66
CA PRO A 578 -4.55 38.75 1.78
C PRO A 578 -5.50 38.47 2.94
N THR A 579 -6.76 38.10 2.64
CA THR A 579 -7.76 37.76 3.67
C THR A 579 -7.44 36.44 4.38
N SER A 580 -7.02 35.39 3.67
CA SER A 580 -6.65 34.13 4.30
C SER A 580 -5.42 34.30 5.20
N THR A 581 -4.40 35.03 4.73
CA THR A 581 -3.21 35.37 5.54
C THR A 581 -3.59 36.11 6.81
N LEU A 582 -4.49 37.10 6.71
CA LEU A 582 -4.95 37.87 7.86
C LEU A 582 -5.75 36.99 8.85
N VAL A 583 -6.59 36.11 8.38
CA VAL A 583 -7.34 35.14 9.21
C VAL A 583 -6.36 34.25 9.98
N TYR A 584 -5.38 33.65 9.28
CA TYR A 584 -4.41 32.73 9.90
C TYR A 584 -3.52 33.45 10.92
N SER A 585 -2.95 34.61 10.57
CA SER A 585 -2.11 35.37 11.49
C SER A 585 -2.88 35.84 12.72
N THR A 586 -4.15 36.23 12.57
CA THR A 586 -5.01 36.63 13.70
C THR A 586 -5.32 35.44 14.59
N MET A 587 -5.58 34.27 14.00
CA MET A 587 -5.86 33.04 14.74
C MET A 587 -4.63 32.58 15.54
N ASP A 588 -3.45 32.64 14.95
CA ASP A 588 -2.19 32.24 15.59
C ASP A 588 -1.80 33.21 16.71
N ALA A 589 -1.89 34.53 16.45
CA ALA A 589 -1.62 35.56 17.46
C ALA A 589 -2.66 35.60 18.59
N GLY A 590 -3.91 35.19 18.30
CA GLY A 590 -5.03 35.26 19.26
C GLY A 590 -5.47 36.70 19.61
N THR A 591 -5.03 37.69 18.85
CA THR A 591 -5.35 39.10 19.04
C THR A 591 -5.72 39.76 17.72
N LEU A 592 -6.65 40.73 17.76
CA LEU A 592 -7.07 41.46 16.58
C LEU A 592 -5.96 42.45 16.17
N PRO A 593 -5.42 42.39 14.95
CA PRO A 593 -4.43 43.35 14.48
C PRO A 593 -5.09 44.71 14.15
N PRO A 594 -4.34 45.82 14.07
CA PRO A 594 -4.87 47.06 13.55
C PRO A 594 -5.28 46.89 12.09
N LEU A 595 -6.55 47.19 11.80
CA LEU A 595 -7.13 47.04 10.46
C LEU A 595 -7.19 48.37 9.74
N THR A 596 -6.88 48.34 8.45
CA THR A 596 -6.94 49.49 7.55
C THR A 596 -8.10 49.38 6.56
N ASP A 597 -8.43 50.47 5.88
CA ASP A 597 -9.41 50.42 4.78
C ASP A 597 -8.92 49.55 3.62
N GLU A 598 -7.60 49.40 3.46
CA GLU A 598 -7.01 48.46 2.50
C GLU A 598 -7.37 47.03 2.82
N ASN A 599 -7.27 46.61 4.09
CA ASN A 599 -7.67 45.24 4.47
C ASN A 599 -9.15 44.97 4.14
N ARG A 600 -10.04 45.97 4.29
CA ARG A 600 -11.45 45.85 3.94
C ARG A 600 -11.65 45.70 2.43
N ARG A 601 -10.93 46.51 1.62
CA ARG A 601 -10.99 46.41 0.16
C ARG A 601 -10.51 45.03 -0.30
N GLN A 602 -9.36 44.58 0.19
CA GLN A 602 -8.80 43.24 -0.13
C GLN A 602 -9.75 42.12 0.27
N ALA A 603 -10.41 42.24 1.42
CA ALA A 603 -11.39 41.23 1.83
C ALA A 603 -12.56 41.13 0.84
N VAL A 604 -13.06 42.26 0.35
CA VAL A 604 -14.14 42.25 -0.67
C VAL A 604 -13.63 41.70 -2.01
N GLU A 605 -12.40 42.02 -2.43
CA GLU A 605 -11.79 41.50 -3.63
C GLU A 605 -11.61 39.99 -3.55
N ASP A 606 -11.11 39.47 -2.42
CA ASP A 606 -10.97 38.02 -2.19
C ASP A 606 -12.32 37.31 -2.20
N LEU A 607 -13.34 37.87 -1.58
CA LEU A 607 -14.70 37.33 -1.60
C LEU A 607 -15.30 37.29 -3.01
N ARG A 608 -15.03 38.31 -3.83
CA ARG A 608 -15.42 38.31 -5.26
C ARG A 608 -14.69 37.23 -6.03
N TYR A 609 -13.38 37.12 -5.84
CA TYR A 609 -12.58 36.07 -6.46
C TYR A 609 -13.11 34.67 -6.11
N TRP A 610 -13.38 34.41 -4.84
CA TRP A 610 -13.94 33.13 -4.39
C TRP A 610 -15.40 32.92 -4.80
N LYS A 611 -16.04 33.89 -5.46
CA LYS A 611 -17.47 33.86 -5.77
C LYS A 611 -18.32 33.63 -4.51
N ALA A 612 -17.89 34.20 -3.39
CA ALA A 612 -18.52 34.00 -2.10
C ALA A 612 -19.97 34.49 -2.09
N SER A 613 -20.84 33.81 -1.38
CA SER A 613 -22.19 34.27 -1.09
C SER A 613 -22.41 34.40 0.42
N VAL A 614 -21.72 33.60 1.20
CA VAL A 614 -21.83 33.61 2.65
C VAL A 614 -20.48 33.26 3.28
N VAL A 615 -20.16 33.91 4.39
CA VAL A 615 -19.04 33.59 5.27
C VAL A 615 -19.60 32.97 6.55
N VAL A 616 -19.02 31.88 7.00
CA VAL A 616 -19.52 31.11 8.14
C VAL A 616 -18.40 30.78 9.11
N LEU A 617 -18.58 31.16 10.37
CA LEU A 617 -17.71 30.79 11.48
C LEU A 617 -18.49 29.86 12.42
N GLY A 618 -18.08 28.60 12.51
CA GLY A 618 -18.57 27.63 13.49
C GLY A 618 -17.86 27.77 14.85
N ALA A 619 -18.14 26.85 15.74
CA ALA A 619 -17.43 26.75 17.01
C ALA A 619 -15.93 26.57 16.76
N HIS A 620 -15.11 27.38 17.44
CA HIS A 620 -13.65 27.39 17.28
C HIS A 620 -12.99 27.91 18.58
N PRO A 621 -11.82 27.40 19.00
CA PRO A 621 -11.11 27.90 20.18
C PRO A 621 -10.82 29.42 20.14
N ARG A 622 -10.68 29.97 18.93
CA ARG A 622 -10.46 31.41 18.67
C ARG A 622 -11.70 32.12 18.12
N GLU A 623 -12.91 31.61 18.38
CA GLU A 623 -14.19 32.15 17.84
C GLU A 623 -14.32 33.66 18.04
N ALA A 624 -14.06 34.18 19.24
CA ALA A 624 -14.25 35.60 19.56
C ALA A 624 -13.40 36.49 18.68
N VAL A 625 -12.08 36.25 18.59
CA VAL A 625 -11.16 37.11 17.81
C VAL A 625 -11.43 36.97 16.30
N LEU A 626 -11.75 35.79 15.81
CA LEU A 626 -12.10 35.58 14.40
C LEU A 626 -13.42 36.27 14.04
N ARG A 627 -14.43 36.21 14.91
CA ARG A 627 -15.70 36.94 14.74
C ARG A 627 -15.46 38.45 14.70
N ASP A 628 -14.64 38.98 15.61
CA ASP A 628 -14.34 40.41 15.69
C ASP A 628 -13.56 40.86 14.46
N LEU A 629 -12.60 40.05 13.97
CA LEU A 629 -11.90 40.28 12.71
C LEU A 629 -12.89 40.36 11.53
N MET A 630 -13.70 39.33 11.35
CA MET A 630 -14.62 39.28 10.21
C MET A 630 -15.69 40.40 10.30
N THR A 631 -16.12 40.74 11.51
CA THR A 631 -17.06 41.85 11.72
C THR A 631 -16.42 43.20 11.36
N ALA A 632 -15.16 43.42 11.68
CA ALA A 632 -14.44 44.64 11.31
C ALA A 632 -14.19 44.73 9.79
N LEU A 633 -14.06 43.62 9.10
CA LEU A 633 -13.86 43.56 7.63
C LEU A 633 -15.17 43.67 6.85
N LEU A 634 -16.23 42.97 7.29
CA LEU A 634 -17.44 42.70 6.49
C LEU A 634 -18.70 43.37 7.05
N GLY A 635 -18.63 43.96 8.23
CA GLY A 635 -19.79 44.46 8.97
C GLY A 635 -20.36 43.47 9.96
N PRO A 636 -21.53 43.78 10.58
CA PRO A 636 -22.05 42.99 11.70
C PRO A 636 -22.42 41.56 11.31
N ALA A 637 -21.98 40.61 12.15
CA ALA A 637 -22.37 39.21 12.04
C ALA A 637 -23.81 38.99 12.51
N ARG A 638 -24.43 37.94 11.97
CA ARG A 638 -25.71 37.42 12.47
C ARG A 638 -25.49 36.04 13.09
N ARG A 639 -26.06 35.78 14.27
CA ARG A 639 -26.12 34.42 14.80
C ARG A 639 -27.26 33.68 14.13
N VAL A 640 -26.93 32.60 13.43
CA VAL A 640 -27.92 31.74 12.77
C VAL A 640 -27.64 30.32 13.23
N ASP A 641 -28.60 29.74 13.96
CA ASP A 641 -28.44 28.46 14.63
C ASP A 641 -27.18 28.46 15.53
N ASP A 642 -26.20 27.62 15.20
CA ASP A 642 -24.95 27.45 15.97
C ASP A 642 -23.71 28.10 15.33
N VAL A 643 -23.89 28.95 14.29
CA VAL A 643 -22.81 29.63 13.59
C VAL A 643 -22.96 31.15 13.62
N TRP A 644 -21.84 31.86 13.43
CA TRP A 644 -21.83 33.26 13.01
C TRP A 644 -21.82 33.34 11.49
N LEU A 645 -22.65 34.21 10.94
CA LEU A 645 -22.89 34.31 9.51
C LEU A 645 -22.81 35.74 9.02
N TRP A 646 -22.12 35.95 7.89
CA TRP A 646 -22.08 37.17 7.11
C TRP A 646 -22.66 36.86 5.72
N ASP A 647 -23.77 37.46 5.38
CA ASP A 647 -24.33 37.43 4.01
C ASP A 647 -23.58 38.47 3.19
N VAL A 648 -22.65 38.00 2.35
CA VAL A 648 -21.76 38.87 1.58
C VAL A 648 -22.24 39.15 0.16
N ARG A 649 -23.41 38.63 -0.23
CA ARG A 649 -24.01 38.89 -1.55
C ARG A 649 -24.12 40.38 -1.89
N PRO A 650 -24.51 41.28 -0.96
CA PRO A 650 -24.52 42.71 -1.24
C PRO A 650 -23.15 43.36 -1.44
N LEU A 651 -22.08 42.72 -0.96
CA LEU A 651 -20.70 43.25 -1.05
C LEU A 651 -20.01 42.81 -2.35
N VAL A 652 -20.41 41.66 -2.91
CA VAL A 652 -19.69 41.03 -4.04
C VAL A 652 -20.42 41.13 -5.37
N GLY A 653 -21.69 41.48 -5.37
CA GLY A 653 -22.53 41.66 -6.57
C GLY A 653 -23.16 40.35 -7.05
#